data_32c7233d853141e482783003397fe535
#
_entry.id   32c7233d853141e482783003397fe535
#
_cell.length_a   1.000
_cell.length_b   1.000
_cell.length_c   1.000
_cell.angle_alpha   90.00
_cell.angle_beta   90.00
_cell.angle_gamma   90.00
#
_symmetry.space_group_name_H-M   'P 1'
#
loop_
_entity.id
_entity.type
_entity.pdbx_description
1 polymer ?
#
loop_
_entity_poly.entity_id
_entity_poly.type
_entity_poly.pdbx_seq_one_letter_code
_entity_poly.pdbx_strand_id
1 'polypeptide(L)'
;MILRCIAISSLILFATCGTDQPSPKNRPKDVWVIRSVLDRQPRMLTIALDTNCYVAYDVAHCTLQKVWKGGIILQGAAYTNQPNLQPVSWGSLYSDTLLNKWKIGREGEADDFHVINKGYQFRNDRLYLKFAIVTSLNDTVKIEESPEYVTGDDGRPGLERKFKTSNVPPGVKVSLTNGKSNFVLNSNGTSEFTTLFNPITHPRESPKESSDHTGRNYMEKSDCYTCHEVDRQNVGPSFQQIAVRYKSDETIIGKLVSKVQNGGTGEWGTSVMTGHPQLAEGEIRTMLDYIFTLKTDKKEEDIENNQSEDLPPAANTSPGDGAPLKGLHPSFDLTTIRKDNFRPRVGGLAFMPDGRMVISTWDSTGGVYLIDNVETGDTNKITVKRFAAGLAEPLGLEVVNGEIYVLQKHELTKLIDHNGDDVADEYASICSSYGATADFHEFAFGLVYKEGYFYATMSMAMRLMSNEKQLPDRGAVLKIGMDGRYEKLIYGLRQPNGINHGPDNSIFITDNQGQWLPASKLIHVKQGEYHGMQWGRIDTLSEPPPMAMPAIWMPENEATNSPSQPVLVPDGPYKGQMLHGDVTAGGIQRDFIEKINGEYQGCLFRFTQGLETGVNRLCFGKDGALYIGGLGLVGGWSYNGKQWGLQKMKYNGTPTFEMLAIRAKSYGFEIEMTEAISRNIKIDPDKITIQQWWYLPTASYGGPKMNLEKLSIKKIDISTDRKLLQLHIDGLRKEHVIYFRLPKWSSETNRPLWTTESWYTLNHIPGRN
;
A
#
# COMPACT_ATOMS: atom_id res chain seq x y z
N MET A 1 26.35 84.34 14.18
CA MET A 1 27.24 83.64 15.09
C MET A 1 27.23 82.13 14.60
N ILE A 2 28.29 81.79 13.90
CA ILE A 2 28.40 80.56 13.06
C ILE A 2 29.05 79.46 13.90
N LEU A 3 28.39 78.35 14.09
CA LEU A 3 29.03 77.16 14.69
C LEU A 3 29.30 76.15 13.54
N ARG A 4 30.56 75.87 13.32
CA ARG A 4 31.04 74.81 12.42
C ARG A 4 30.94 73.52 13.11
N CYS A 5 30.22 72.50 12.55
CA CYS A 5 30.34 71.15 12.88
C CYS A 5 31.38 70.48 12.00
N ILE A 6 32.37 69.86 12.63
CA ILE A 6 33.40 69.03 11.99
C ILE A 6 32.83 67.63 11.82
N ALA A 7 32.71 67.16 10.57
CA ALA A 7 32.36 65.80 10.27
C ALA A 7 33.62 64.89 10.26
N ILE A 8 33.69 63.92 11.18
CA ILE A 8 34.68 62.86 11.19
C ILE A 8 34.15 61.71 10.31
N SER A 9 34.74 61.54 9.15
CA SER A 9 34.48 60.40 8.27
C SER A 9 35.19 59.17 8.79
N SER A 10 34.47 58.27 9.41
CA SER A 10 34.96 56.91 9.71
C SER A 10 34.82 56.04 8.47
N LEU A 11 35.94 55.71 7.84
CA LEU A 11 36.02 54.71 6.80
C LEU A 11 35.78 53.30 7.44
N ILE A 12 34.58 52.78 7.27
CA ILE A 12 34.30 51.37 7.58
C ILE A 12 34.71 50.59 6.34
N LEU A 13 35.82 49.85 6.42
CA LEU A 13 36.17 48.78 5.47
C LEU A 13 35.14 47.67 5.65
N PHE A 14 34.20 47.56 4.75
CA PHE A 14 33.44 46.34 4.56
C PHE A 14 34.37 45.32 3.90
N ALA A 15 34.89 44.38 4.70
CA ALA A 15 35.41 43.14 4.16
C ALA A 15 34.20 42.38 3.56
N THR A 16 34.06 42.44 2.26
CA THR A 16 33.15 41.56 1.54
C THR A 16 33.71 40.17 1.66
N CYS A 17 33.26 39.40 2.67
CA CYS A 17 33.25 37.94 2.58
C CYS A 17 32.36 37.62 1.38
N GLY A 18 32.98 37.32 0.25
CA GLY A 18 32.29 36.76 -0.90
C GLY A 18 31.67 35.44 -0.47
N THR A 19 30.40 35.48 -0.11
CA THR A 19 29.59 34.28 -0.15
C THR A 19 29.42 33.97 -1.63
N ASP A 20 30.16 33.00 -2.13
CA ASP A 20 29.88 32.34 -3.40
C ASP A 20 28.42 31.82 -3.30
N GLN A 21 27.47 32.64 -3.70
CA GLN A 21 26.12 32.21 -3.97
C GLN A 21 26.26 31.27 -5.19
N PRO A 22 25.99 29.98 -5.05
CA PRO A 22 26.05 29.10 -6.19
C PRO A 22 25.07 29.63 -7.24
N SER A 23 25.55 29.79 -8.48
CA SER A 23 24.69 30.15 -9.61
C SER A 23 23.53 29.16 -9.69
N PRO A 24 22.29 29.61 -9.97
CA PRO A 24 21.14 28.73 -10.06
C PRO A 24 21.42 27.61 -11.04
N LYS A 25 21.36 26.38 -10.56
CA LYS A 25 21.62 25.20 -11.37
C LYS A 25 20.48 24.98 -12.36
N ASN A 26 20.81 24.66 -13.59
CA ASN A 26 19.84 24.42 -14.66
C ASN A 26 19.24 23.00 -14.53
N ARG A 27 18.51 22.77 -13.46
CA ARG A 27 17.85 21.48 -13.20
C ARG A 27 16.55 21.35 -14.00
N PRO A 28 16.36 20.21 -14.71
CA PRO A 28 15.23 20.05 -15.61
C PRO A 28 13.91 19.71 -14.90
N LYS A 29 13.90 19.49 -13.58
CA LYS A 29 12.73 19.10 -12.81
C LYS A 29 12.66 19.82 -11.47
N ASP A 30 11.42 20.09 -11.00
CA ASP A 30 11.16 20.60 -9.65
C ASP A 30 11.58 19.56 -8.60
N VAL A 31 11.00 18.36 -8.66
CA VAL A 31 11.49 17.23 -7.88
C VAL A 31 12.67 16.61 -8.62
N TRP A 32 13.88 16.99 -8.26
CA TRP A 32 15.08 16.57 -8.98
C TRP A 32 15.79 15.34 -8.39
N VAL A 33 15.34 14.86 -7.25
CA VAL A 33 15.79 13.61 -6.63
C VAL A 33 14.58 12.70 -6.48
N ILE A 34 14.59 11.55 -7.14
CA ILE A 34 13.44 10.65 -7.22
C ILE A 34 13.89 9.23 -6.89
N ARG A 35 13.23 8.64 -5.90
CA ARG A 35 13.31 7.20 -5.65
C ARG A 35 12.24 6.47 -6.46
N SER A 36 12.64 5.43 -7.15
CA SER A 36 11.71 4.60 -7.92
C SER A 36 12.34 3.27 -8.32
N VAL A 37 11.55 2.39 -8.90
CA VAL A 37 12.07 1.43 -9.87
C VAL A 37 12.57 2.23 -11.07
N LEU A 38 13.71 1.86 -11.66
CA LEU A 38 14.20 2.45 -12.90
C LEU A 38 14.79 1.36 -13.78
N ASP A 39 14.36 1.29 -15.04
CA ASP A 39 14.84 0.28 -15.99
C ASP A 39 14.76 -1.15 -15.42
N ARG A 40 13.68 -1.47 -14.67
CA ARG A 40 13.43 -2.72 -13.93
C ARG A 40 14.37 -2.97 -12.73
N GLN A 41 15.22 -2.03 -12.36
CA GLN A 41 15.98 -2.10 -11.11
C GLN A 41 15.16 -1.53 -9.97
N PRO A 42 14.91 -2.28 -8.87
CA PRO A 42 13.88 -1.92 -7.89
C PRO A 42 14.25 -0.78 -6.95
N ARG A 43 15.53 -0.49 -6.74
CA ARG A 43 16.02 0.38 -5.66
C ARG A 43 16.87 1.54 -6.15
N MET A 44 16.33 2.30 -7.10
CA MET A 44 17.08 3.36 -7.72
C MET A 44 16.79 4.73 -7.13
N LEU A 45 17.83 5.50 -6.91
CA LEU A 45 17.79 6.93 -6.65
C LEU A 45 18.26 7.66 -7.90
N THR A 46 17.32 8.31 -8.59
CA THR A 46 17.60 9.10 -9.80
C THR A 46 17.74 10.57 -9.44
N ILE A 47 18.81 11.21 -9.91
CA ILE A 47 19.13 12.62 -9.65
C ILE A 47 19.25 13.34 -10.98
N ALA A 48 18.45 14.38 -11.19
CA ALA A 48 18.51 15.27 -12.33
C ALA A 48 19.46 16.45 -12.00
N LEU A 49 20.76 16.24 -12.23
CA LEU A 49 21.80 17.26 -11.88
C LEU A 49 21.74 18.48 -12.80
N ASP A 50 21.48 18.25 -14.10
CA ASP A 50 21.42 19.27 -15.14
C ASP A 50 20.55 18.77 -16.31
N THR A 51 20.15 19.65 -17.23
CA THR A 51 19.49 19.25 -18.49
C THR A 51 20.31 18.29 -19.33
N ASN A 52 21.63 18.28 -19.14
CA ASN A 52 22.56 17.41 -19.83
C ASN A 52 23.02 16.23 -18.97
N CYS A 53 22.62 16.13 -17.71
CA CYS A 53 23.16 15.11 -16.82
C CYS A 53 22.15 14.59 -15.81
N TYR A 54 21.78 13.32 -16.00
CA TYR A 54 21.07 12.51 -15.02
C TYR A 54 22.02 11.43 -14.49
N VAL A 55 21.93 11.12 -13.21
CA VAL A 55 22.64 10.02 -12.57
C VAL A 55 21.66 9.13 -11.82
N ALA A 56 21.94 7.84 -11.77
CA ALA A 56 21.18 6.89 -10.98
C ALA A 56 22.09 6.04 -10.11
N TYR A 57 21.75 5.98 -8.82
CA TYR A 57 22.43 5.16 -7.82
C TYR A 57 21.57 3.96 -7.46
N ASP A 58 22.19 2.80 -7.39
CA ASP A 58 21.59 1.64 -6.70
C ASP A 58 21.82 1.81 -5.21
N VAL A 59 20.76 2.08 -4.46
CA VAL A 59 20.85 2.31 -3.02
C VAL A 59 21.06 1.02 -2.21
N ALA A 60 20.84 -0.16 -2.80
CA ALA A 60 21.16 -1.42 -2.14
C ALA A 60 22.68 -1.62 -2.00
N HIS A 61 23.45 -1.17 -2.99
CA HIS A 61 24.91 -1.26 -3.02
C HIS A 61 25.59 0.09 -2.82
N CYS A 62 24.81 1.18 -2.72
CA CYS A 62 25.28 2.56 -2.62
C CYS A 62 26.30 2.90 -3.71
N THR A 63 25.98 2.55 -4.95
CA THR A 63 26.89 2.70 -6.10
C THR A 63 26.23 3.41 -7.27
N LEU A 64 27.00 4.25 -7.95
CA LEU A 64 26.59 4.90 -9.19
C LEU A 64 26.46 3.84 -10.30
N GLN A 65 25.26 3.66 -10.84
CA GLN A 65 24.97 2.66 -11.87
C GLN A 65 24.93 3.24 -13.28
N LYS A 66 24.48 4.49 -13.43
CA LYS A 66 24.18 5.06 -14.72
C LYS A 66 24.37 6.57 -14.73
N VAL A 67 24.93 7.09 -15.84
CA VAL A 67 24.99 8.52 -16.15
C VAL A 67 24.54 8.71 -17.60
N TRP A 68 23.57 9.63 -17.82
CA TRP A 68 23.03 9.82 -19.16
C TRP A 68 22.55 11.26 -19.40
N LYS A 69 22.42 11.63 -20.67
CA LYS A 69 21.72 12.82 -21.14
C LYS A 69 20.34 12.43 -21.61
N GLY A 70 19.31 13.11 -21.16
CA GLY A 70 17.92 12.81 -21.52
C GLY A 70 16.98 13.06 -20.38
N GLY A 71 16.36 12.00 -19.82
CA GLY A 71 15.41 12.14 -18.74
C GLY A 71 14.94 10.82 -18.16
N ILE A 72 13.86 10.92 -17.39
CA ILE A 72 13.11 9.78 -16.85
C ILE A 72 11.65 9.91 -17.28
N ILE A 73 11.07 8.82 -17.75
CA ILE A 73 9.62 8.69 -17.98
C ILE A 73 9.05 7.99 -16.76
N LEU A 74 8.28 8.73 -15.96
CA LEU A 74 7.54 8.19 -14.84
C LEU A 74 6.24 7.58 -15.38
N GLN A 75 6.21 6.25 -15.44
CA GLN A 75 5.07 5.46 -15.90
C GLN A 75 4.84 4.30 -14.95
N GLY A 76 3.63 3.75 -14.95
CA GLY A 76 3.22 2.69 -14.04
C GLY A 76 2.02 3.07 -13.18
N ALA A 77 1.54 2.15 -12.37
CA ALA A 77 0.32 2.30 -11.57
C ALA A 77 0.28 3.58 -10.71
N ALA A 78 1.38 3.90 -10.05
CA ALA A 78 1.48 5.09 -9.20
C ALA A 78 1.53 6.39 -10.03
N TYR A 79 2.02 6.33 -11.27
CA TYR A 79 2.38 7.51 -12.04
C TYR A 79 1.38 7.87 -13.15
N THR A 80 0.93 6.86 -13.93
CA THR A 80 0.15 7.09 -15.17
C THR A 80 -1.08 6.20 -15.33
N ASN A 81 -1.48 5.43 -14.33
CA ASN A 81 -2.56 4.41 -14.43
C ASN A 81 -2.29 3.28 -15.44
N GLN A 82 -1.04 3.03 -15.75
CA GLN A 82 -0.61 1.92 -16.61
C GLN A 82 0.13 0.89 -15.76
N PRO A 83 -0.58 -0.02 -15.07
CA PRO A 83 -0.02 -0.80 -13.97
C PRO A 83 1.14 -1.70 -14.36
N ASN A 84 1.24 -2.10 -15.62
CA ASN A 84 2.28 -3.02 -16.06
C ASN A 84 3.59 -2.34 -16.49
N LEU A 85 3.58 -1.01 -16.52
CA LEU A 85 4.76 -0.23 -16.84
C LEU A 85 5.53 0.14 -15.55
N GLN A 86 6.80 0.44 -15.73
CA GLN A 86 7.68 0.92 -14.67
C GLN A 86 8.48 2.11 -15.19
N PRO A 87 8.96 3.00 -14.32
CA PRO A 87 9.80 4.11 -14.75
C PRO A 87 11.01 3.66 -15.56
N VAL A 88 11.26 4.37 -16.65
CA VAL A 88 12.41 4.10 -17.55
C VAL A 88 13.19 5.35 -17.82
N SER A 89 14.49 5.19 -17.99
CA SER A 89 15.36 6.25 -18.47
C SER A 89 15.27 6.34 -20.00
N TRP A 90 15.34 7.55 -20.52
CA TRP A 90 15.41 7.79 -21.96
C TRP A 90 16.60 8.70 -22.30
N GLY A 91 17.07 8.64 -23.53
CA GLY A 91 18.20 9.42 -24.02
C GLY A 91 19.49 8.61 -24.14
N SER A 92 20.63 9.25 -24.03
CA SER A 92 21.92 8.67 -24.40
C SER A 92 22.83 8.47 -23.22
N LEU A 93 23.38 7.26 -23.07
CA LEU A 93 24.36 6.92 -22.04
C LEU A 93 25.68 7.63 -22.31
N TYR A 94 26.33 8.12 -21.24
CA TYR A 94 27.60 8.76 -21.38
C TYR A 94 28.79 7.78 -21.40
N SER A 95 28.90 6.86 -20.44
CA SER A 95 30.11 6.04 -20.37
C SER A 95 29.91 4.75 -19.58
N ASP A 96 30.65 3.70 -19.99
CA ASP A 96 30.75 2.41 -19.29
C ASP A 96 31.94 2.37 -18.30
N THR A 97 32.73 3.46 -18.18
CA THR A 97 33.98 3.51 -17.39
C THR A 97 33.77 4.07 -15.97
N LEU A 98 32.55 4.05 -15.48
CA LEU A 98 32.23 4.57 -14.14
C LEU A 98 32.94 3.76 -13.05
N LEU A 99 33.53 4.46 -12.08
CA LEU A 99 34.01 3.84 -10.85
C LEU A 99 32.80 3.58 -9.95
N ASN A 100 32.33 2.32 -9.90
CA ASN A 100 31.05 1.96 -9.33
C ASN A 100 31.09 0.77 -8.35
N LYS A 101 32.28 0.26 -8.03
CA LYS A 101 32.43 -0.83 -7.07
C LYS A 101 33.26 -0.36 -5.88
N TRP A 102 32.75 -0.56 -4.69
CA TRP A 102 33.50 -0.34 -3.48
C TRP A 102 34.54 -1.41 -3.27
N LYS A 103 35.70 -1.01 -2.74
CA LYS A 103 36.75 -1.88 -2.25
C LYS A 103 37.32 -1.31 -0.96
N ILE A 104 37.40 -2.14 0.06
CA ILE A 104 37.99 -1.81 1.35
C ILE A 104 38.97 -2.88 1.76
N GLY A 105 40.00 -2.52 2.50
CA GLY A 105 40.97 -3.47 3.02
C GLY A 105 42.26 -2.80 3.49
N ARG A 106 43.12 -3.60 4.12
CA ARG A 106 44.48 -3.22 4.49
C ARG A 106 45.43 -3.55 3.34
N GLU A 107 46.65 -3.06 3.42
CA GLU A 107 47.61 -3.22 2.35
C GLU A 107 47.87 -4.72 2.07
N GLY A 108 47.51 -5.17 0.84
CA GLY A 108 47.66 -6.54 0.39
C GLY A 108 46.45 -7.46 0.62
N GLU A 109 45.43 -7.07 1.39
CA GLU A 109 44.27 -7.87 1.68
C GLU A 109 42.96 -7.09 1.43
N ALA A 110 41.96 -7.75 0.83
CA ALA A 110 40.60 -7.23 0.72
C ALA A 110 39.79 -7.74 1.90
N ASP A 111 39.13 -6.84 2.63
CA ASP A 111 38.20 -7.21 3.68
C ASP A 111 36.82 -7.54 3.08
N ASP A 112 36.12 -8.50 3.68
CA ASP A 112 34.70 -8.65 3.47
C ASP A 112 33.95 -7.48 4.11
N PHE A 113 32.96 -6.95 3.43
CA PHE A 113 32.19 -5.81 3.89
C PHE A 113 30.77 -5.81 3.35
N HIS A 114 29.92 -5.05 3.99
CA HIS A 114 28.61 -4.69 3.44
C HIS A 114 28.40 -3.18 3.52
N VAL A 115 27.57 -2.66 2.62
CA VAL A 115 27.26 -1.23 2.53
C VAL A 115 25.84 -0.99 3.02
N ILE A 116 25.66 0.06 3.81
CA ILE A 116 24.36 0.45 4.38
C ILE A 116 24.01 1.84 3.85
N ASN A 117 22.88 1.95 3.18
CA ASN A 117 22.31 3.23 2.82
C ASN A 117 21.85 3.98 4.09
N LYS A 118 22.25 5.24 4.21
CA LYS A 118 21.86 6.15 5.31
C LYS A 118 20.99 7.30 4.81
N GLY A 119 20.60 7.29 3.53
CA GLY A 119 19.77 8.30 2.93
C GLY A 119 20.54 9.43 2.27
N TYR A 120 19.93 10.59 2.22
CA TYR A 120 20.53 11.79 1.62
C TYR A 120 20.06 13.08 2.30
N GLN A 121 20.82 14.15 2.08
CA GLN A 121 20.54 15.47 2.64
C GLN A 121 20.79 16.57 1.61
N PHE A 122 19.93 17.56 1.60
CA PHE A 122 20.13 18.83 0.88
C PHE A 122 20.82 19.84 1.79
N ARG A 123 21.91 20.44 1.32
CA ARG A 123 22.61 21.52 2.01
C ARG A 123 23.11 22.52 0.98
N ASN A 124 22.73 23.79 1.11
CA ASN A 124 23.15 24.88 0.19
C ASN A 124 22.97 24.50 -1.30
N ASP A 125 21.76 24.05 -1.66
CA ASP A 125 21.40 23.62 -3.02
C ASP A 125 22.26 22.46 -3.58
N ARG A 126 22.89 21.67 -2.71
CA ARG A 126 23.65 20.45 -3.05
C ARG A 126 23.04 19.24 -2.39
N LEU A 127 23.16 18.11 -3.06
CA LEU A 127 22.79 16.81 -2.54
C LEU A 127 24.03 16.09 -1.96
N TYR A 128 23.86 15.53 -0.78
CA TYR A 128 24.84 14.69 -0.11
C TYR A 128 24.22 13.32 0.15
N LEU A 129 24.68 12.30 -0.57
CA LEU A 129 24.35 10.91 -0.35
C LEU A 129 25.12 10.41 0.87
N LYS A 130 24.49 9.68 1.75
CA LYS A 130 25.09 9.19 3.00
C LYS A 130 25.07 7.66 3.02
N PHE A 131 26.21 7.06 3.25
CA PHE A 131 26.33 5.61 3.42
C PHE A 131 27.30 5.24 4.54
N ALA A 132 27.27 3.97 4.92
CA ALA A 132 28.24 3.38 5.82
C ALA A 132 28.78 2.08 5.19
N ILE A 133 30.06 1.84 5.27
CA ILE A 133 30.67 0.55 4.99
C ILE A 133 31.02 -0.10 6.33
N VAL A 134 30.48 -1.30 6.56
CA VAL A 134 30.75 -2.11 7.75
C VAL A 134 31.67 -3.25 7.36
N THR A 135 32.83 -3.34 7.98
CA THR A 135 33.83 -4.38 7.72
C THR A 135 33.51 -5.66 8.49
N SER A 136 34.19 -6.75 8.16
CA SER A 136 34.12 -8.02 8.89
C SER A 136 34.51 -7.89 10.37
N LEU A 137 35.29 -6.87 10.73
CA LEU A 137 35.68 -6.54 12.09
C LEU A 137 34.69 -5.62 12.82
N ASN A 138 33.52 -5.34 12.20
CA ASN A 138 32.49 -4.40 12.70
C ASN A 138 32.94 -2.93 12.75
N ASP A 139 34.03 -2.55 12.09
CA ASP A 139 34.36 -1.15 11.90
C ASP A 139 33.32 -0.51 10.98
N THR A 140 32.86 0.70 11.31
CA THR A 140 31.87 1.42 10.51
C THR A 140 32.51 2.68 9.91
N VAL A 141 32.83 2.65 8.63
CA VAL A 141 33.31 3.80 7.88
C VAL A 141 32.12 4.57 7.33
N LYS A 142 32.02 5.86 7.65
CA LYS A 142 30.97 6.75 7.13
C LYS A 142 31.46 7.45 5.87
N ILE A 143 30.59 7.53 4.86
CA ILE A 143 30.86 8.17 3.59
C ILE A 143 29.73 9.13 3.24
N GLU A 144 30.09 10.36 2.88
CA GLU A 144 29.22 11.28 2.16
C GLU A 144 29.72 11.44 0.74
N GLU A 145 28.84 11.41 -0.25
CA GLU A 145 29.13 11.67 -1.65
C GLU A 145 28.24 12.80 -2.17
N SER A 146 28.83 13.79 -2.86
CA SER A 146 28.10 14.85 -3.55
C SER A 146 28.44 14.81 -5.05
N PRO A 147 27.53 14.35 -5.91
CA PRO A 147 27.70 14.39 -7.36
C PRO A 147 27.29 15.75 -7.93
N GLU A 148 28.08 16.28 -8.86
CA GLU A 148 27.82 17.54 -9.54
C GLU A 148 28.07 17.42 -11.04
N TYR A 149 27.22 18.04 -11.86
CA TYR A 149 27.50 18.21 -13.29
C TYR A 149 28.56 19.30 -13.48
N VAL A 150 29.52 19.03 -14.33
CA VAL A 150 30.59 19.97 -14.72
C VAL A 150 30.78 19.97 -16.23
N THR A 151 31.37 21.05 -16.74
CA THR A 151 31.83 21.14 -18.12
C THR A 151 33.36 21.29 -18.11
N GLY A 152 34.05 20.42 -18.80
CA GLY A 152 35.51 20.52 -18.95
C GLY A 152 35.95 21.73 -19.77
N ASP A 153 37.23 22.10 -19.69
CA ASP A 153 37.80 23.22 -20.44
C ASP A 153 37.66 23.06 -21.97
N ASP A 154 37.52 21.85 -22.44
CA ASP A 154 37.26 21.49 -23.84
C ASP A 154 35.77 21.44 -24.21
N GLY A 155 34.88 21.86 -23.31
CA GLY A 155 33.42 21.85 -23.50
C GLY A 155 32.73 20.51 -23.32
N ARG A 156 33.47 19.44 -22.96
CA ARG A 156 32.89 18.12 -22.71
C ARG A 156 32.07 18.12 -21.42
N PRO A 157 30.88 17.46 -21.41
CA PRO A 157 30.14 17.22 -20.19
C PRO A 157 30.93 16.27 -19.27
N GLY A 158 30.76 16.48 -17.97
CA GLY A 158 31.42 15.64 -16.97
C GLY A 158 30.65 15.51 -15.68
N LEU A 159 31.06 14.57 -14.89
CA LEU A 159 30.54 14.32 -13.52
C LEU A 159 31.70 14.48 -12.54
N GLU A 160 31.60 15.47 -11.67
CA GLU A 160 32.47 15.59 -10.50
C GLU A 160 31.83 14.83 -9.34
N ARG A 161 32.62 14.02 -8.65
CA ARG A 161 32.18 13.30 -7.45
C ARG A 161 33.07 13.70 -6.28
N LYS A 162 32.47 14.33 -5.26
CA LYS A 162 33.15 14.74 -4.02
C LYS A 162 32.80 13.77 -2.91
N PHE A 163 33.79 13.26 -2.23
CA PHE A 163 33.64 12.32 -1.12
C PHE A 163 34.20 12.90 0.17
N LYS A 164 33.52 12.60 1.27
CA LYS A 164 34.05 12.80 2.62
C LYS A 164 33.97 11.47 3.36
N THR A 165 35.11 10.99 3.83
CA THR A 165 35.18 9.79 4.68
C THR A 165 35.40 10.18 6.12
N SER A 166 34.87 9.38 7.04
CA SER A 166 35.13 9.51 8.48
C SER A 166 35.04 8.14 9.17
N ASN A 167 35.67 8.02 10.34
CA ASN A 167 35.81 6.78 11.09
C ASN A 167 36.56 5.68 10.31
N VAL A 168 37.48 6.05 9.42
CA VAL A 168 38.34 5.08 8.72
C VAL A 168 39.40 4.60 9.71
N PRO A 169 39.50 3.29 10.04
CA PRO A 169 40.50 2.77 10.94
C PRO A 169 41.93 2.93 10.39
N PRO A 170 42.94 3.01 11.28
CA PRO A 170 44.33 3.08 10.83
C PRO A 170 44.71 1.90 9.93
N GLY A 171 45.39 2.22 8.79
CA GLY A 171 45.83 1.23 7.83
C GLY A 171 44.75 0.72 6.87
N VAL A 172 43.48 1.09 7.07
CA VAL A 172 42.39 0.75 6.13
C VAL A 172 42.34 1.76 4.99
N LYS A 173 42.23 1.25 3.77
CA LYS A 173 42.04 2.03 2.54
C LYS A 173 40.63 1.76 1.99
N VAL A 174 39.91 2.81 1.62
CA VAL A 174 38.63 2.76 0.95
C VAL A 174 38.79 3.26 -0.45
N SER A 175 38.30 2.55 -1.44
CA SER A 175 38.43 2.94 -2.84
C SER A 175 37.21 2.60 -3.68
N LEU A 176 37.10 3.27 -4.82
CA LEU A 176 36.16 2.96 -5.89
C LEU A 176 36.93 2.39 -7.09
N THR A 177 36.38 1.34 -7.69
CA THR A 177 36.99 0.69 -8.85
C THR A 177 35.95 0.32 -9.90
N ASN A 178 36.43 0.18 -11.18
CA ASN A 178 35.67 -0.46 -12.26
C ASN A 178 36.36 -1.74 -12.76
N GLY A 179 37.33 -2.22 -12.01
CA GLY A 179 38.19 -3.38 -12.38
C GLY A 179 39.44 -3.02 -13.23
N LYS A 180 39.42 -1.86 -13.90
CA LYS A 180 40.56 -1.35 -14.69
C LYS A 180 41.25 -0.17 -14.01
N SER A 181 40.48 0.70 -13.41
CA SER A 181 40.95 1.89 -12.68
C SER A 181 40.52 1.80 -11.22
N ASN A 182 41.31 2.40 -10.35
CA ASN A 182 41.05 2.47 -8.92
C ASN A 182 41.33 3.87 -8.41
N PHE A 183 40.40 4.43 -7.61
CA PHE A 183 40.56 5.71 -6.95
C PHE A 183 40.46 5.51 -5.45
N VAL A 184 41.52 5.81 -4.74
CA VAL A 184 41.62 5.68 -3.29
C VAL A 184 41.15 6.96 -2.63
N LEU A 185 40.21 6.85 -1.70
CA LEU A 185 39.69 7.98 -0.93
C LEU A 185 40.67 8.33 0.22
N ASN A 186 40.78 9.62 0.51
CA ASN A 186 41.53 10.09 1.66
C ASN A 186 40.89 9.60 2.98
N SER A 187 41.68 8.96 3.84
CA SER A 187 41.23 8.48 5.11
C SER A 187 40.87 9.65 6.06
N ASN A 188 39.63 9.66 6.56
CA ASN A 188 39.10 10.72 7.43
C ASN A 188 39.25 12.13 6.86
N GLY A 189 39.03 12.27 5.55
CA GLY A 189 39.20 13.49 4.79
C GLY A 189 38.31 13.60 3.58
N THR A 190 38.58 14.58 2.74
CA THR A 190 37.86 14.83 1.48
C THR A 190 38.65 14.37 0.29
N SER A 191 37.98 13.87 -0.72
CA SER A 191 38.53 13.46 -2.00
C SER A 191 37.59 13.88 -3.11
N GLU A 192 38.10 14.22 -4.27
CA GLU A 192 37.30 14.51 -5.45
C GLU A 192 37.92 14.02 -6.71
N PHE A 193 37.13 13.66 -7.68
CA PHE A 193 37.59 13.38 -9.04
C PHE A 193 36.48 13.70 -10.05
N THR A 194 36.89 14.05 -11.24
CA THR A 194 36.02 14.34 -12.37
C THR A 194 36.17 13.30 -13.47
N THR A 195 35.05 12.83 -13.98
CA THR A 195 34.99 12.00 -15.18
C THR A 195 34.41 12.83 -16.32
N LEU A 196 35.22 13.17 -17.33
CA LEU A 196 34.75 13.81 -18.55
C LEU A 196 34.26 12.74 -19.54
N PHE A 197 33.10 12.99 -20.14
CA PHE A 197 32.47 12.05 -21.06
C PHE A 197 32.82 12.36 -22.52
N ASN A 198 32.99 11.32 -23.30
CA ASN A 198 33.11 11.48 -24.75
C ASN A 198 31.78 11.88 -25.37
N PRO A 199 31.80 12.59 -26.52
CA PRO A 199 30.58 12.89 -27.25
C PRO A 199 29.81 11.61 -27.58
N ILE A 200 28.48 11.68 -27.39
CA ILE A 200 27.61 10.55 -27.67
C ILE A 200 27.50 10.36 -29.18
N THR A 201 27.96 9.22 -29.67
CA THR A 201 27.94 8.91 -31.12
C THR A 201 26.67 8.21 -31.56
N HIS A 202 25.92 7.61 -30.63
CA HIS A 202 24.64 6.91 -30.92
C HIS A 202 23.61 7.26 -29.87
N PRO A 203 22.62 8.12 -30.20
CA PRO A 203 21.48 8.33 -29.34
C PRO A 203 20.72 7.02 -29.17
N ARG A 204 20.50 6.58 -27.93
CA ARG A 204 19.56 5.49 -27.67
C ARG A 204 18.18 6.04 -27.95
N GLU A 205 17.53 5.56 -29.01
CA GLU A 205 16.11 5.89 -29.26
C GLU A 205 15.31 5.54 -28.02
N SER A 206 14.27 6.35 -27.73
CA SER A 206 13.23 5.94 -26.77
C SER A 206 12.84 4.49 -27.10
N PRO A 207 12.55 3.64 -26.11
CA PRO A 207 12.14 2.26 -26.38
C PRO A 207 11.03 2.34 -27.43
N LYS A 208 11.29 1.88 -28.65
CA LYS A 208 10.23 1.65 -29.63
C LYS A 208 9.29 0.68 -28.95
N GLU A 209 8.00 1.00 -28.92
CA GLU A 209 6.97 0.02 -28.60
C GLU A 209 7.32 -1.24 -29.40
N SER A 210 7.56 -2.35 -28.68
CA SER A 210 7.87 -3.60 -29.35
C SER A 210 6.74 -3.87 -30.33
N SER A 211 7.07 -4.13 -31.58
CA SER A 211 6.12 -4.41 -32.67
C SER A 211 5.36 -5.72 -32.49
N ASP A 212 5.45 -6.34 -31.31
CA ASP A 212 4.75 -7.54 -30.94
C ASP A 212 3.30 -7.19 -30.61
N HIS A 213 2.41 -7.54 -31.45
CA HIS A 213 0.95 -7.50 -31.44
C HIS A 213 0.30 -6.33 -30.65
N THR A 214 -0.30 -5.37 -31.35
CA THR A 214 -0.93 -4.16 -30.77
C THR A 214 -1.92 -4.47 -29.62
N GLY A 215 -2.65 -5.60 -29.72
CA GLY A 215 -3.58 -6.04 -28.68
C GLY A 215 -2.89 -6.39 -27.37
N ARG A 216 -1.74 -7.07 -27.43
CA ARG A 216 -0.92 -7.34 -26.26
C ARG A 216 -0.46 -6.04 -25.58
N ASN A 217 -0.02 -5.06 -26.38
CA ASN A 217 0.41 -3.77 -25.84
C ASN A 217 -0.73 -3.03 -25.12
N TYR A 218 -1.97 -3.10 -25.61
CA TYR A 218 -3.13 -2.54 -24.91
C TYR A 218 -3.41 -3.27 -23.59
N MET A 219 -3.29 -4.60 -23.57
CA MET A 219 -3.45 -5.39 -22.34
C MET A 219 -2.34 -5.11 -21.33
N GLU A 220 -1.10 -4.92 -21.77
CA GLU A 220 0.05 -4.55 -20.92
C GLU A 220 -0.06 -3.12 -20.37
N LYS A 221 -0.69 -2.22 -21.10
CA LYS A 221 -0.99 -0.85 -20.65
C LYS A 221 -2.18 -0.78 -19.69
N SER A 222 -2.97 -1.84 -19.63
CA SER A 222 -4.11 -2.02 -18.73
C SER A 222 -3.73 -2.95 -17.57
N ASP A 223 -4.65 -3.24 -16.65
CA ASP A 223 -4.40 -4.15 -15.54
C ASP A 223 -4.86 -5.60 -15.78
N CYS A 224 -5.14 -5.95 -17.04
CA CYS A 224 -5.67 -7.26 -17.43
C CYS A 224 -4.90 -8.44 -16.83
N TYR A 225 -3.57 -8.34 -16.83
CA TYR A 225 -2.69 -9.37 -16.27
C TYR A 225 -2.69 -9.45 -14.72
N THR A 226 -3.40 -8.56 -14.03
CA THR A 226 -3.60 -8.65 -12.58
C THR A 226 -4.55 -9.78 -12.22
N CYS A 227 -5.58 -9.98 -13.07
CA CYS A 227 -6.63 -10.96 -12.85
C CYS A 227 -6.56 -12.16 -13.80
N HIS A 228 -5.96 -11.99 -14.99
CA HIS A 228 -5.84 -13.01 -16.02
C HIS A 228 -4.37 -13.28 -16.35
N GLU A 229 -3.98 -14.53 -16.36
CA GLU A 229 -2.67 -14.95 -16.88
C GLU A 229 -2.80 -15.59 -18.25
N VAL A 230 -1.69 -15.83 -18.93
CA VAL A 230 -1.73 -16.36 -20.29
C VAL A 230 -2.24 -17.79 -20.31
N ASP A 231 -1.71 -18.66 -19.46
CA ASP A 231 -1.85 -20.11 -19.50
C ASP A 231 -2.46 -20.75 -18.27
N ARG A 232 -2.66 -19.99 -17.20
CA ARG A 232 -3.28 -20.50 -15.97
C ARG A 232 -4.37 -19.56 -15.44
N GLN A 233 -5.33 -20.13 -14.74
CA GLN A 233 -6.37 -19.37 -14.06
C GLN A 233 -5.79 -18.64 -12.84
N ASN A 234 -6.17 -17.36 -12.71
CA ASN A 234 -5.86 -16.54 -11.54
C ASN A 234 -7.19 -16.08 -10.89
N VAL A 235 -7.42 -14.79 -10.71
CA VAL A 235 -8.74 -14.25 -10.29
C VAL A 235 -9.81 -14.57 -11.34
N GLY A 236 -9.46 -14.36 -12.60
CA GLY A 236 -10.26 -14.70 -13.78
C GLY A 236 -9.68 -15.89 -14.54
N PRO A 237 -10.38 -16.35 -15.62
CA PRO A 237 -9.88 -17.39 -16.50
C PRO A 237 -8.58 -16.97 -17.19
N SER A 238 -7.74 -17.94 -17.58
CA SER A 238 -6.57 -17.62 -18.40
C SER A 238 -6.97 -17.12 -19.77
N PHE A 239 -6.10 -16.36 -20.43
CA PHE A 239 -6.37 -15.90 -21.79
C PHE A 239 -6.49 -17.07 -22.77
N GLN A 240 -5.78 -18.17 -22.56
CA GLN A 240 -5.94 -19.40 -23.34
C GLN A 240 -7.32 -20.03 -23.12
N GLN A 241 -7.85 -20.07 -21.88
CA GLN A 241 -9.21 -20.55 -21.62
C GLN A 241 -10.26 -19.68 -22.32
N ILE A 242 -10.09 -18.35 -22.29
CA ILE A 242 -10.96 -17.41 -23.01
C ILE A 242 -10.89 -17.67 -24.51
N ALA A 243 -9.69 -17.85 -25.07
CA ALA A 243 -9.49 -18.14 -26.48
C ALA A 243 -10.18 -19.45 -26.88
N VAL A 244 -9.99 -20.53 -26.13
CA VAL A 244 -10.62 -21.83 -26.40
C VAL A 244 -12.14 -21.73 -26.39
N ARG A 245 -12.71 -21.08 -25.36
CA ARG A 245 -14.17 -21.00 -25.20
C ARG A 245 -14.87 -20.13 -26.21
N TYR A 246 -14.23 -19.05 -26.67
CA TYR A 246 -14.91 -18.02 -27.47
C TYR A 246 -14.37 -17.80 -28.90
N LYS A 247 -13.24 -18.38 -29.27
CA LYS A 247 -12.57 -18.14 -30.56
C LYS A 247 -13.43 -18.45 -31.77
N SER A 248 -14.30 -19.42 -31.66
CA SER A 248 -15.16 -19.88 -32.80
C SER A 248 -16.49 -19.15 -32.88
N ASP A 249 -16.77 -18.21 -31.98
CA ASP A 249 -18.05 -17.51 -31.90
C ASP A 249 -17.88 -16.00 -32.17
N GLU A 250 -18.01 -15.61 -33.43
CA GLU A 250 -17.94 -14.21 -33.84
C GLU A 250 -19.06 -13.34 -33.24
N THR A 251 -20.17 -13.95 -32.81
CA THR A 251 -21.31 -13.21 -32.24
C THR A 251 -21.07 -12.77 -30.81
N ILE A 252 -20.10 -13.38 -30.13
CA ILE A 252 -19.78 -13.10 -28.73
C ILE A 252 -18.98 -11.81 -28.52
N ILE A 253 -18.30 -11.29 -29.57
CA ILE A 253 -17.38 -10.15 -29.47
C ILE A 253 -18.04 -8.95 -28.78
N GLY A 254 -19.26 -8.59 -29.17
CA GLY A 254 -19.99 -7.47 -28.58
C GLY A 254 -20.28 -7.68 -27.07
N LYS A 255 -20.57 -8.92 -26.67
CA LYS A 255 -20.76 -9.27 -25.25
C LYS A 255 -19.46 -9.17 -24.48
N LEU A 256 -18.35 -9.64 -25.06
CA LEU A 256 -17.03 -9.55 -24.44
C LEU A 256 -16.56 -8.09 -24.31
N VAL A 257 -16.80 -7.26 -25.32
CA VAL A 257 -16.56 -5.81 -25.24
C VAL A 257 -17.34 -5.20 -24.08
N SER A 258 -18.64 -5.48 -24.00
CA SER A 258 -19.49 -4.99 -22.91
C SER A 258 -19.02 -5.52 -21.55
N LYS A 259 -18.58 -6.79 -21.48
CA LYS A 259 -18.04 -7.40 -20.25
C LYS A 259 -16.76 -6.71 -19.79
N VAL A 260 -15.86 -6.35 -20.70
CA VAL A 260 -14.64 -5.61 -20.38
C VAL A 260 -14.98 -4.20 -19.91
N GLN A 261 -15.90 -3.49 -20.59
CA GLN A 261 -16.24 -2.11 -20.22
C GLN A 261 -17.01 -2.01 -18.89
N ASN A 262 -17.94 -2.93 -18.66
CA ASN A 262 -18.87 -2.83 -17.53
C ASN A 262 -18.52 -3.78 -16.36
N GLY A 263 -17.67 -4.75 -16.59
CA GLY A 263 -17.35 -5.78 -15.59
C GLY A 263 -18.49 -6.76 -15.33
N GLY A 264 -18.50 -7.36 -14.13
CA GLY A 264 -19.56 -8.26 -13.67
C GLY A 264 -19.12 -9.69 -13.40
N THR A 265 -20.07 -10.56 -13.04
CA THR A 265 -19.86 -11.96 -12.62
C THR A 265 -20.61 -12.94 -13.51
N GLY A 266 -20.47 -14.23 -13.25
CA GLY A 266 -21.39 -15.29 -13.66
C GLY A 266 -20.88 -16.21 -14.76
N GLU A 267 -20.15 -15.73 -15.77
CA GLU A 267 -19.72 -16.54 -16.91
C GLU A 267 -18.61 -17.56 -16.55
N TRP A 268 -17.79 -17.23 -15.57
CA TRP A 268 -16.65 -18.01 -15.10
C TRP A 268 -16.65 -18.19 -13.58
N GLY A 269 -17.83 -18.29 -12.97
CA GLY A 269 -17.99 -18.41 -11.53
C GLY A 269 -18.35 -17.10 -10.83
N THR A 270 -18.06 -17.00 -9.54
CA THR A 270 -18.48 -15.90 -8.66
C THR A 270 -17.52 -14.71 -8.60
N SER A 271 -16.30 -14.88 -9.12
CA SER A 271 -15.31 -13.79 -9.16
C SER A 271 -15.81 -12.60 -9.97
N VAL A 272 -15.68 -11.41 -9.42
CA VAL A 272 -16.11 -10.18 -10.08
C VAL A 272 -15.00 -9.67 -10.99
N MET A 273 -15.29 -9.52 -12.27
CA MET A 273 -14.43 -8.77 -13.17
C MET A 273 -14.70 -7.27 -13.01
N THR A 274 -13.67 -6.49 -12.73
CA THR A 274 -13.77 -5.02 -12.68
C THR A 274 -14.02 -4.46 -14.09
N GLY A 275 -14.89 -3.46 -14.18
CA GLY A 275 -15.16 -2.79 -15.45
C GLY A 275 -14.05 -1.81 -15.85
N HIS A 276 -13.81 -1.68 -17.15
CA HIS A 276 -12.80 -0.80 -17.76
C HIS A 276 -13.46 0.22 -18.71
N PRO A 277 -14.31 1.14 -18.20
CA PRO A 277 -15.05 2.07 -19.04
C PRO A 277 -14.18 3.08 -19.80
N GLN A 278 -12.90 3.20 -19.43
CA GLN A 278 -11.92 4.05 -20.09
C GLN A 278 -11.37 3.47 -21.39
N LEU A 279 -11.55 2.15 -21.63
CA LEU A 279 -11.09 1.50 -22.86
C LEU A 279 -12.08 1.71 -24.01
N ALA A 280 -11.57 2.15 -25.14
CA ALA A 280 -12.38 2.28 -26.35
C ALA A 280 -12.72 0.89 -26.93
N GLU A 281 -13.88 0.76 -27.53
CA GLU A 281 -14.32 -0.51 -28.15
C GLU A 281 -13.27 -1.08 -29.14
N GLY A 282 -12.64 -0.22 -29.95
CA GLY A 282 -11.60 -0.64 -30.89
C GLY A 282 -10.34 -1.20 -30.22
N GLU A 283 -9.96 -0.66 -29.07
CA GLU A 283 -8.83 -1.19 -28.28
C GLU A 283 -9.17 -2.57 -27.75
N ILE A 284 -10.37 -2.73 -27.16
CA ILE A 284 -10.84 -4.02 -26.64
C ILE A 284 -10.92 -5.07 -27.73
N ARG A 285 -11.45 -4.72 -28.91
CA ARG A 285 -11.47 -5.65 -30.06
C ARG A 285 -10.07 -6.11 -30.44
N THR A 286 -9.11 -5.19 -30.47
CA THR A 286 -7.71 -5.52 -30.79
C THR A 286 -7.07 -6.41 -29.70
N MET A 287 -7.45 -6.23 -28.42
CA MET A 287 -7.05 -7.13 -27.34
C MET A 287 -7.63 -8.54 -27.52
N LEU A 288 -8.92 -8.64 -27.86
CA LEU A 288 -9.59 -9.92 -28.12
C LEU A 288 -8.96 -10.64 -29.32
N ASP A 289 -8.65 -9.92 -30.41
CA ASP A 289 -7.93 -10.46 -31.56
C ASP A 289 -6.60 -11.10 -31.13
N TYR A 290 -5.84 -10.41 -30.26
CA TYR A 290 -4.60 -10.99 -29.71
C TYR A 290 -4.89 -12.24 -28.86
N ILE A 291 -5.84 -12.20 -27.94
CA ILE A 291 -6.21 -13.34 -27.11
C ILE A 291 -6.55 -14.54 -27.98
N PHE A 292 -7.30 -14.36 -29.04
CA PHE A 292 -7.70 -15.44 -29.97
C PHE A 292 -6.53 -15.98 -30.82
N THR A 293 -5.38 -15.33 -30.85
CA THR A 293 -4.16 -15.90 -31.47
C THR A 293 -3.43 -16.88 -30.56
N LEU A 294 -3.72 -16.85 -29.25
CA LEU A 294 -3.01 -17.68 -28.27
C LEU A 294 -3.31 -19.16 -28.55
N LYS A 295 -2.25 -19.94 -28.70
CA LYS A 295 -2.33 -21.38 -28.89
C LYS A 295 -2.31 -22.10 -27.55
N THR A 296 -2.99 -23.21 -27.45
CA THR A 296 -2.88 -24.14 -26.34
C THR A 296 -2.59 -25.53 -26.89
N ASP A 297 -1.64 -26.21 -26.29
CA ASP A 297 -1.33 -27.60 -26.59
C ASP A 297 -2.23 -28.55 -25.78
N LYS A 298 -3.05 -28.02 -24.88
CA LYS A 298 -3.99 -28.79 -24.04
C LYS A 298 -5.32 -28.99 -24.81
N LYS A 299 -5.88 -30.21 -24.69
CA LYS A 299 -7.22 -30.49 -25.22
C LYS A 299 -8.27 -29.70 -24.42
N GLU A 300 -9.40 -29.41 -25.06
CA GLU A 300 -10.53 -28.69 -24.47
C GLU A 300 -10.98 -29.31 -23.12
N GLU A 301 -11.01 -30.65 -23.05
CA GLU A 301 -11.32 -31.43 -21.85
C GLU A 301 -10.32 -31.21 -20.70
N ASP A 302 -9.02 -31.00 -21.01
CA ASP A 302 -7.98 -30.76 -19.98
C ASP A 302 -8.01 -29.33 -19.43
N ILE A 303 -8.66 -28.41 -20.14
CA ILE A 303 -8.79 -27.00 -19.76
C ILE A 303 -10.04 -26.78 -18.92
N GLU A 304 -11.13 -27.51 -19.21
CA GLU A 304 -12.35 -27.51 -18.40
C GLU A 304 -12.18 -28.27 -17.08
N ASN A 305 -11.39 -29.36 -17.07
CA ASN A 305 -11.15 -30.20 -15.89
C ASN A 305 -10.11 -29.69 -14.90
N ASN A 306 -9.50 -28.53 -15.08
CA ASN A 306 -8.73 -27.85 -14.03
C ASN A 306 -9.62 -27.11 -13.00
N GLN A 307 -10.91 -27.25 -13.06
CA GLN A 307 -11.78 -27.09 -11.90
C GLN A 307 -11.50 -28.29 -11.00
N SER A 308 -10.97 -28.03 -9.80
CA SER A 308 -10.73 -29.06 -8.78
C SER A 308 -11.90 -30.05 -8.75
N GLU A 309 -11.63 -31.29 -9.13
CA GLU A 309 -12.59 -32.39 -9.06
C GLU A 309 -13.17 -32.41 -7.65
N ASP A 310 -14.51 -32.45 -7.55
CA ASP A 310 -15.30 -32.73 -6.36
C ASP A 310 -15.49 -31.64 -5.28
N LEU A 311 -15.16 -30.37 -5.52
CA LEU A 311 -15.61 -29.35 -4.58
C LEU A 311 -17.04 -28.87 -4.94
N PRO A 312 -17.97 -28.86 -3.99
CA PRO A 312 -19.29 -28.28 -4.24
C PRO A 312 -19.13 -26.82 -4.66
N PRO A 313 -19.97 -26.32 -5.58
CA PRO A 313 -19.92 -24.93 -5.98
C PRO A 313 -20.04 -24.03 -4.73
N ALA A 314 -19.23 -22.97 -4.67
CA ALA A 314 -19.28 -22.02 -3.56
C ALA A 314 -20.71 -21.51 -3.37
N ALA A 315 -21.34 -21.91 -2.27
CA ALA A 315 -22.66 -21.43 -1.94
C ALA A 315 -22.56 -20.03 -1.33
N ASN A 316 -23.18 -19.04 -1.95
CA ASN A 316 -23.23 -17.69 -1.42
C ASN A 316 -24.48 -17.47 -0.57
N THR A 317 -24.36 -16.66 0.48
CA THR A 317 -25.52 -16.13 1.17
C THR A 317 -26.21 -15.14 0.23
N SER A 318 -27.54 -15.13 0.21
CA SER A 318 -28.28 -14.09 -0.50
C SER A 318 -28.09 -12.76 0.21
N PRO A 319 -27.74 -11.67 -0.51
CA PRO A 319 -27.72 -10.34 0.10
C PRO A 319 -29.05 -9.99 0.74
N GLY A 320 -28.99 -9.32 1.90
CA GLY A 320 -30.18 -8.86 2.59
C GLY A 320 -30.83 -7.64 1.97
N ASP A 321 -31.96 -7.27 2.51
CA ASP A 321 -32.65 -6.03 2.15
C ASP A 321 -31.80 -4.80 2.48
N GLY A 322 -31.64 -3.90 1.51
CA GLY A 322 -30.84 -2.68 1.66
C GLY A 322 -29.34 -2.85 1.43
N ALA A 323 -28.91 -4.04 1.00
CA ALA A 323 -27.52 -4.26 0.59
C ALA A 323 -27.34 -4.07 -0.95
N PRO A 324 -26.16 -3.50 -1.39
CA PRO A 324 -25.23 -2.75 -0.57
C PRO A 324 -25.87 -1.48 0.01
N LEU A 325 -25.30 -0.94 1.08
CA LEU A 325 -25.74 0.36 1.63
C LEU A 325 -25.60 1.44 0.54
N LYS A 326 -26.57 2.37 0.48
CA LYS A 326 -26.62 3.39 -0.59
C LYS A 326 -26.15 4.77 -0.15
N GLY A 327 -25.94 5.00 1.13
CA GLY A 327 -25.66 6.33 1.64
C GLY A 327 -24.88 6.36 2.94
N LEU A 328 -24.64 7.59 3.35
CA LEU A 328 -23.95 7.92 4.59
C LEU A 328 -24.77 7.45 5.81
N HIS A 329 -24.07 6.96 6.81
CA HIS A 329 -24.65 6.59 8.10
C HIS A 329 -25.34 7.80 8.75
N PRO A 330 -26.62 7.69 9.20
CA PRO A 330 -27.40 8.85 9.67
C PRO A 330 -26.81 9.61 10.87
N SER A 331 -26.02 8.93 11.69
CA SER A 331 -25.36 9.55 12.86
C SER A 331 -24.11 10.38 12.52
N PHE A 332 -23.80 10.57 11.25
CA PHE A 332 -22.57 11.27 10.86
C PHE A 332 -22.81 12.29 9.76
N ASP A 333 -22.08 13.40 9.85
CA ASP A 333 -21.98 14.39 8.81
C ASP A 333 -20.65 14.17 8.05
N LEU A 334 -20.70 14.28 6.72
CA LEU A 334 -19.56 14.10 5.85
C LEU A 334 -19.16 15.44 5.20
N THR A 335 -17.88 15.80 5.27
CA THR A 335 -17.33 17.03 4.68
C THR A 335 -16.11 16.69 3.85
N THR A 336 -16.05 17.21 2.62
CA THR A 336 -14.80 17.17 1.82
C THR A 336 -13.87 18.27 2.31
N ILE A 337 -12.65 17.90 2.68
CA ILE A 337 -11.66 18.81 3.31
C ILE A 337 -10.43 19.04 2.41
N ARG A 338 -10.59 18.96 1.11
CA ARG A 338 -9.58 19.27 0.11
C ARG A 338 -10.09 20.36 -0.85
N LYS A 339 -9.17 21.18 -1.35
CA LYS A 339 -9.48 22.09 -2.45
C LYS A 339 -9.63 21.32 -3.77
N ASP A 340 -10.38 21.86 -4.73
CA ASP A 340 -10.64 21.20 -6.01
C ASP A 340 -9.37 20.91 -6.84
N ASN A 341 -8.37 21.79 -6.71
CA ASN A 341 -7.07 21.65 -7.37
C ASN A 341 -6.09 20.73 -6.62
N PHE A 342 -6.40 20.31 -5.39
CA PHE A 342 -5.62 19.33 -4.62
C PHE A 342 -6.33 17.98 -4.66
N ARG A 343 -5.72 17.01 -5.35
CA ARG A 343 -6.30 15.70 -5.64
C ARG A 343 -5.41 14.58 -5.14
N PRO A 344 -5.24 14.43 -3.80
CA PRO A 344 -4.31 13.46 -3.24
C PRO A 344 -4.84 12.02 -3.39
N ARG A 345 -4.00 11.13 -3.90
CA ARG A 345 -4.16 9.68 -3.77
C ARG A 345 -3.49 9.27 -2.46
N VAL A 346 -4.26 9.24 -1.38
CA VAL A 346 -3.73 9.16 -0.01
C VAL A 346 -3.12 7.79 0.27
N GLY A 347 -1.80 7.76 0.42
CA GLY A 347 -1.03 6.57 0.78
C GLY A 347 -0.97 6.34 2.29
N GLY A 348 -0.65 7.37 3.05
CA GLY A 348 -0.62 7.40 4.52
C GLY A 348 -1.31 8.65 5.07
N LEU A 349 -1.78 8.59 6.31
CA LEU A 349 -2.47 9.68 7.00
C LEU A 349 -2.20 9.62 8.49
N ALA A 350 -1.72 10.73 9.06
CA ALA A 350 -1.46 10.90 10.49
C ALA A 350 -1.63 12.36 10.92
N PHE A 351 -1.46 12.65 12.20
CA PHE A 351 -1.48 14.00 12.74
C PHE A 351 -0.19 14.35 13.46
N MET A 352 0.27 15.59 13.27
CA MET A 352 1.33 16.20 14.07
C MET A 352 0.83 16.51 15.50
N PRO A 353 1.74 16.62 16.48
CA PRO A 353 1.35 17.02 17.83
C PRO A 353 0.66 18.39 17.91
N ASP A 354 0.95 19.31 16.99
CA ASP A 354 0.33 20.63 16.89
C ASP A 354 -1.08 20.60 16.29
N GLY A 355 -1.52 19.49 15.74
CA GLY A 355 -2.85 19.27 15.16
C GLY A 355 -2.89 19.34 13.64
N ARG A 356 -1.79 19.68 12.97
CA ARG A 356 -1.71 19.62 11.51
C ARG A 356 -1.82 18.17 11.03
N MET A 357 -2.56 17.96 9.95
CA MET A 357 -2.64 16.66 9.28
C MET A 357 -1.41 16.46 8.40
N VAL A 358 -0.88 15.25 8.40
CA VAL A 358 0.17 14.80 7.48
C VAL A 358 -0.38 13.71 6.59
N ILE A 359 -0.21 13.84 5.27
CA ILE A 359 -0.51 12.78 4.33
C ILE A 359 0.68 12.49 3.42
N SER A 360 0.83 11.22 3.03
CA SER A 360 1.67 10.84 1.89
C SER A 360 0.80 10.54 0.68
N THR A 361 1.35 10.71 -0.55
CA THR A 361 0.58 10.49 -1.78
C THR A 361 1.21 9.45 -2.68
N TRP A 362 0.39 8.50 -3.14
CA TRP A 362 0.75 7.47 -4.10
C TRP A 362 0.52 7.97 -5.53
N ASP A 363 1.40 8.84 -5.98
CA ASP A 363 1.33 9.53 -7.27
C ASP A 363 2.74 9.84 -7.82
N SER A 364 2.80 10.55 -8.95
CA SER A 364 4.06 10.93 -9.61
C SER A 364 4.94 11.91 -8.80
N THR A 365 4.39 12.54 -7.78
CA THR A 365 5.15 13.39 -6.87
C THR A 365 5.85 12.57 -5.79
N GLY A 366 5.21 11.46 -5.36
CA GLY A 366 5.65 10.72 -4.17
C GLY A 366 5.79 11.67 -2.99
N GLY A 367 4.73 12.46 -2.74
CA GLY A 367 4.78 13.63 -1.85
C GLY A 367 4.39 13.32 -0.43
N VAL A 368 4.85 14.16 0.50
CA VAL A 368 4.31 14.30 1.86
C VAL A 368 3.85 15.74 2.03
N TYR A 369 2.67 15.93 2.58
CA TYR A 369 2.04 17.24 2.73
C TYR A 369 1.62 17.49 4.16
N LEU A 370 1.86 18.70 4.65
CA LEU A 370 1.28 19.26 5.87
C LEU A 370 0.02 20.01 5.50
N ILE A 371 -1.07 19.76 6.21
CA ILE A 371 -2.38 20.35 5.94
C ILE A 371 -2.91 20.97 7.24
N ASP A 372 -3.10 22.29 7.22
CA ASP A 372 -3.60 23.04 8.37
C ASP A 372 -5.12 23.22 8.31
N ASN A 373 -5.73 23.46 9.48
CA ASN A 373 -7.13 23.86 9.68
C ASN A 373 -8.15 22.83 9.16
N VAL A 374 -7.78 21.56 9.09
CA VAL A 374 -8.69 20.49 8.62
C VAL A 374 -9.89 20.28 9.54
N GLU A 375 -9.74 20.62 10.83
CA GLU A 375 -10.77 20.53 11.84
C GLU A 375 -11.95 21.49 11.57
N THR A 376 -11.69 22.59 10.87
CA THR A 376 -12.74 23.58 10.51
C THR A 376 -13.74 23.04 9.49
N GLY A 377 -13.33 22.11 8.63
CA GLY A 377 -14.12 21.65 7.49
C GLY A 377 -14.32 22.70 6.39
N ASP A 378 -13.76 23.90 6.55
CA ASP A 378 -13.87 25.00 5.59
C ASP A 378 -12.66 24.99 4.64
N THR A 379 -12.90 24.61 3.38
CA THR A 379 -11.84 24.51 2.36
C THR A 379 -11.13 25.83 2.06
N ASN A 380 -11.75 26.98 2.39
CA ASN A 380 -11.13 28.30 2.22
C ASN A 380 -10.04 28.55 3.29
N LYS A 381 -10.18 27.96 4.47
CA LYS A 381 -9.21 28.08 5.56
C LYS A 381 -8.11 27.03 5.49
N ILE A 382 -8.37 25.91 4.82
CA ILE A 382 -7.40 24.83 4.69
C ILE A 382 -6.22 25.27 3.85
N THR A 383 -5.02 25.10 4.36
CA THR A 383 -3.76 25.32 3.63
C THR A 383 -3.01 24.02 3.46
N VAL A 384 -2.32 23.87 2.34
CA VAL A 384 -1.58 22.66 1.98
C VAL A 384 -0.15 23.06 1.65
N LYS A 385 0.82 22.51 2.36
CA LYS A 385 2.24 22.70 2.11
C LYS A 385 2.92 21.38 1.82
N ARG A 386 3.70 21.31 0.73
CA ARG A 386 4.51 20.14 0.41
C ARG A 386 5.73 20.11 1.31
N PHE A 387 5.79 19.11 2.21
CA PHE A 387 6.89 18.90 3.14
C PHE A 387 8.04 18.10 2.51
N ALA A 388 7.71 17.07 1.73
CA ALA A 388 8.71 16.23 1.05
C ALA A 388 8.17 15.74 -0.30
N ALA A 389 9.07 15.28 -1.17
CA ALA A 389 8.71 14.71 -2.48
C ALA A 389 9.77 13.72 -2.99
N GLY A 390 9.47 13.02 -4.08
CA GLY A 390 10.39 12.07 -4.71
C GLY A 390 10.49 10.73 -4.01
N LEU A 391 9.52 10.39 -3.16
CA LEU A 391 9.46 9.10 -2.47
C LEU A 391 8.90 8.00 -3.38
N ALA A 392 9.38 6.77 -3.18
CA ALA A 392 8.95 5.61 -3.96
C ALA A 392 7.68 5.00 -3.40
N GLU A 393 6.52 5.33 -3.98
CA GLU A 393 5.24 4.73 -3.62
C GLU A 393 4.97 4.77 -2.09
N PRO A 394 4.94 5.96 -1.44
CA PRO A 394 4.83 6.09 0.01
C PRO A 394 3.41 5.77 0.50
N LEU A 395 3.18 4.52 0.95
CA LEU A 395 1.87 4.02 1.38
C LEU A 395 1.70 3.93 2.90
N GLY A 396 2.79 3.87 3.66
CA GLY A 396 2.75 3.94 5.12
C GLY A 396 3.28 5.26 5.63
N LEU A 397 2.66 5.82 6.66
CA LEU A 397 3.10 7.05 7.30
C LEU A 397 2.76 7.01 8.79
N GLU A 398 3.73 7.42 9.62
CA GLU A 398 3.58 7.51 11.06
C GLU A 398 4.28 8.76 11.59
N VAL A 399 3.72 9.36 12.64
CA VAL A 399 4.33 10.48 13.35
C VAL A 399 4.71 10.05 14.76
N VAL A 400 6.01 10.02 15.05
CA VAL A 400 6.53 9.60 16.34
C VAL A 400 7.29 10.76 16.99
N ASN A 401 6.82 11.23 18.14
CA ASN A 401 7.41 12.37 18.87
C ASN A 401 7.56 13.65 18.01
N GLY A 402 6.63 13.88 17.08
CA GLY A 402 6.67 15.03 16.18
C GLY A 402 7.55 14.84 14.94
N GLU A 403 8.14 13.69 14.74
CA GLU A 403 8.97 13.35 13.58
C GLU A 403 8.20 12.47 12.60
N ILE A 404 8.36 12.71 11.31
CA ILE A 404 7.62 12.04 10.24
C ILE A 404 8.42 10.86 9.71
N TYR A 405 7.81 9.68 9.72
CA TYR A 405 8.35 8.44 9.17
C TYR A 405 7.46 7.95 8.03
N VAL A 406 8.09 7.56 6.92
CA VAL A 406 7.38 7.12 5.71
C VAL A 406 7.89 5.75 5.26
N LEU A 407 6.97 4.82 5.11
CA LEU A 407 7.25 3.53 4.53
C LEU A 407 7.09 3.61 3.01
N GLN A 408 8.19 3.41 2.32
CA GLN A 408 8.28 3.35 0.86
C GLN A 408 8.38 1.91 0.39
N LYS A 409 8.22 1.66 -0.90
CA LYS A 409 8.33 0.32 -1.51
C LYS A 409 9.56 -0.47 -1.03
N HIS A 410 10.68 0.20 -0.80
CA HIS A 410 11.96 -0.45 -0.49
C HIS A 410 12.74 0.20 0.68
N GLU A 411 12.10 1.12 1.42
CA GLU A 411 12.77 1.81 2.54
C GLU A 411 11.78 2.39 3.54
N LEU A 412 12.11 2.29 4.83
CA LEU A 412 11.55 3.10 5.89
C LEU A 412 12.44 4.34 6.06
N THR A 413 11.89 5.51 5.82
CA THR A 413 12.61 6.80 5.79
C THR A 413 12.08 7.71 6.88
N LYS A 414 12.97 8.36 7.62
CA LYS A 414 12.66 9.50 8.48
C LYS A 414 12.89 10.78 7.68
N LEU A 415 11.93 11.68 7.71
CA LEU A 415 12.01 13.01 7.08
C LEU A 415 12.35 14.04 8.14
N ILE A 416 13.38 14.85 7.90
CA ILE A 416 13.90 15.81 8.85
C ILE A 416 13.96 17.19 8.22
N ASP A 417 13.33 18.15 8.86
CA ASP A 417 13.45 19.58 8.60
C ASP A 417 14.43 20.15 9.64
N HIS A 418 15.60 20.58 9.19
CA HIS A 418 16.65 21.10 10.08
C HIS A 418 16.52 22.59 10.34
N ASN A 419 15.85 23.32 9.46
CA ASN A 419 15.79 24.78 9.51
C ASN A 419 14.44 25.32 9.97
N GLY A 420 13.41 24.46 10.11
CA GLY A 420 12.09 24.80 10.62
C GLY A 420 11.20 25.51 9.58
N ASP A 421 11.47 25.30 8.29
CA ASP A 421 10.71 25.91 7.22
C ASP A 421 9.58 25.03 6.68
N ASP A 422 9.28 23.91 7.36
CA ASP A 422 8.30 22.89 6.94
C ASP A 422 8.61 22.25 5.57
N VAL A 423 9.89 22.11 5.22
CA VAL A 423 10.38 21.34 4.07
C VAL A 423 11.50 20.40 4.53
N ALA A 424 11.42 19.17 4.17
CA ALA A 424 12.44 18.19 4.57
C ALA A 424 13.79 18.45 3.90
N ASP A 425 14.81 18.74 4.70
CA ASP A 425 16.20 18.88 4.26
C ASP A 425 16.91 17.53 4.18
N GLU A 426 16.48 16.54 4.99
CA GLU A 426 17.12 15.24 5.07
C GLU A 426 16.10 14.10 4.99
N TYR A 427 16.44 13.09 4.22
CA TYR A 427 15.71 11.84 4.02
C TYR A 427 16.57 10.71 4.58
N ALA A 428 16.51 10.52 5.89
CA ALA A 428 17.34 9.56 6.59
C ALA A 428 16.78 8.14 6.45
N SER A 429 17.58 7.23 5.92
CA SER A 429 17.22 5.80 5.82
C SER A 429 17.29 5.13 7.18
N ILE A 430 16.16 4.67 7.69
CA ILE A 430 16.10 3.85 8.91
C ILE A 430 16.34 2.39 8.57
N CYS A 431 15.58 1.86 7.59
CA CYS A 431 15.72 0.48 7.15
C CYS A 431 15.52 0.39 5.64
N SER A 432 16.51 -0.12 4.92
CA SER A 432 16.46 -0.35 3.48
C SER A 432 16.89 -1.77 3.08
N SER A 433 16.94 -2.70 4.05
CA SER A 433 17.47 -4.05 3.87
C SER A 433 16.40 -5.09 3.51
N TYR A 434 15.11 -4.81 3.71
CA TYR A 434 14.06 -5.74 3.29
C TYR A 434 13.91 -5.80 1.76
N GLY A 435 13.48 -6.95 1.25
CA GLY A 435 13.43 -7.25 -0.18
C GLY A 435 12.41 -6.40 -0.96
N ALA A 436 12.75 -6.02 -2.21
CA ALA A 436 11.85 -5.40 -3.15
C ALA A 436 12.18 -5.82 -4.58
N THR A 437 11.15 -6.01 -5.41
CA THR A 437 11.26 -6.30 -6.84
C THR A 437 10.74 -5.14 -7.69
N ALA A 438 10.80 -5.29 -9.00
CA ALA A 438 10.17 -4.36 -9.93
C ALA A 438 8.69 -4.66 -10.17
N ASP A 439 8.09 -5.61 -9.49
CA ASP A 439 6.66 -5.89 -9.59
C ASP A 439 5.85 -4.68 -9.12
N PHE A 440 4.91 -4.19 -9.96
CA PHE A 440 4.09 -3.03 -9.60
C PHE A 440 3.10 -3.36 -8.48
N HIS A 441 2.67 -4.61 -8.37
CA HIS A 441 1.70 -5.09 -7.38
C HIS A 441 2.39 -5.69 -6.14
N GLU A 442 3.58 -5.21 -5.85
CA GLU A 442 4.36 -5.49 -4.64
C GLU A 442 4.49 -4.20 -3.83
N PHE A 443 3.76 -4.10 -2.75
CA PHE A 443 3.66 -2.89 -1.93
C PHE A 443 4.31 -3.06 -0.55
N ALA A 444 4.74 -1.96 0.04
CA ALA A 444 4.93 -1.78 1.47
C ALA A 444 3.79 -0.85 1.93
N PHE A 445 2.77 -1.40 2.59
CA PHE A 445 1.48 -0.73 2.71
C PHE A 445 1.31 0.14 3.94
N GLY A 446 1.19 -0.50 5.10
CA GLY A 446 0.83 0.18 6.33
C GLY A 446 2.00 0.26 7.30
N LEU A 447 2.00 1.27 8.16
CA LEU A 447 3.01 1.50 9.17
C LEU A 447 2.33 1.89 10.48
N VAL A 448 2.77 1.32 11.59
CA VAL A 448 2.37 1.71 12.95
C VAL A 448 3.58 1.62 13.88
N TYR A 449 3.66 2.53 14.86
CA TYR A 449 4.73 2.53 15.85
C TYR A 449 4.21 2.07 17.20
N LYS A 450 4.94 1.14 17.84
CA LYS A 450 4.61 0.63 19.16
C LYS A 450 5.90 0.25 19.93
N GLU A 451 6.04 0.75 21.15
CA GLU A 451 7.08 0.31 22.11
C GLU A 451 8.51 0.31 21.54
N GLY A 452 8.87 1.35 20.79
CA GLY A 452 10.22 1.49 20.22
C GLY A 452 10.42 0.83 18.85
N TYR A 453 9.39 0.21 18.28
CA TYR A 453 9.46 -0.49 17.01
C TYR A 453 8.40 -0.01 16.03
N PHE A 454 8.74 -0.01 14.76
CA PHE A 454 7.78 0.09 13.67
C PHE A 454 7.30 -1.30 13.26
N TYR A 455 6.01 -1.39 12.94
CA TYR A 455 5.40 -2.58 12.36
C TYR A 455 4.91 -2.23 10.97
N ALA A 456 5.43 -2.93 9.97
CA ALA A 456 5.19 -2.65 8.56
C ALA A 456 4.57 -3.86 7.86
N THR A 457 3.49 -3.63 7.09
CA THR A 457 2.87 -4.68 6.29
C THR A 457 3.48 -4.72 4.90
N MET A 458 3.93 -5.91 4.49
CA MET A 458 4.60 -6.15 3.23
C MET A 458 3.77 -7.10 2.37
N SER A 459 3.28 -6.62 1.22
CA SER A 459 2.57 -7.48 0.29
C SER A 459 3.51 -8.44 -0.43
N MET A 460 2.95 -9.51 -0.96
CA MET A 460 3.68 -10.36 -1.89
C MET A 460 3.78 -9.71 -3.28
N ALA A 461 4.76 -10.14 -4.08
CA ALA A 461 4.80 -9.87 -5.51
C ALA A 461 3.75 -10.74 -6.22
N MET A 462 2.87 -10.12 -7.01
CA MET A 462 1.73 -10.82 -7.62
C MET A 462 2.03 -11.45 -8.98
N ARG A 463 3.19 -11.14 -9.57
CA ARG A 463 3.54 -11.54 -10.94
C ARG A 463 4.77 -12.43 -11.02
N LEU A 464 4.98 -13.25 -10.01
CA LEU A 464 6.01 -14.27 -10.08
C LEU A 464 5.65 -15.31 -11.14
N MET A 465 6.65 -15.72 -11.90
CA MET A 465 6.55 -16.93 -12.73
C MET A 465 6.37 -18.15 -11.82
N SER A 466 5.80 -19.22 -12.37
CA SER A 466 5.50 -20.44 -11.58
C SER A 466 6.71 -21.07 -10.86
N ASN A 467 7.92 -20.82 -11.36
CA ASN A 467 9.19 -21.30 -10.80
C ASN A 467 9.90 -20.26 -9.90
N GLU A 468 9.39 -19.04 -9.81
CA GLU A 468 9.94 -17.99 -8.97
C GLU A 468 9.36 -18.07 -7.55
N LYS A 469 10.17 -17.67 -6.57
CA LYS A 469 9.77 -17.61 -5.17
C LYS A 469 9.63 -16.16 -4.71
N GLN A 470 8.77 -15.95 -3.72
CA GLN A 470 8.69 -14.67 -3.04
C GLN A 470 10.03 -14.34 -2.37
N LEU A 471 10.34 -13.05 -2.27
CA LEU A 471 11.41 -12.62 -1.38
C LEU A 471 11.06 -12.92 0.08
N PRO A 472 12.06 -13.21 0.94
CA PRO A 472 11.84 -13.66 2.32
C PRO A 472 10.95 -12.76 3.18
N ASP A 473 10.93 -11.47 2.85
CA ASP A 473 10.26 -10.43 3.63
C ASP A 473 8.86 -10.09 3.12
N ARG A 474 8.42 -10.75 2.05
CA ARG A 474 7.14 -10.45 1.42
C ARG A 474 6.02 -11.37 1.92
N GLY A 475 4.78 -10.89 1.83
CA GLY A 475 3.62 -11.56 2.42
C GLY A 475 3.72 -11.66 3.95
N ALA A 476 4.15 -10.58 4.62
CA ALA A 476 4.52 -10.62 6.04
C ALA A 476 4.22 -9.30 6.77
N VAL A 477 4.28 -9.34 8.09
CA VAL A 477 4.47 -8.17 8.95
C VAL A 477 5.89 -8.15 9.46
N LEU A 478 6.61 -7.05 9.24
CA LEU A 478 7.94 -6.83 9.75
C LEU A 478 7.89 -5.94 10.99
N LYS A 479 8.64 -6.30 12.02
CA LYS A 479 8.93 -5.47 13.19
C LYS A 479 10.33 -4.89 13.02
N ILE A 480 10.43 -3.57 12.90
CA ILE A 480 11.64 -2.84 12.53
C ILE A 480 12.09 -1.96 13.68
N GLY A 481 13.32 -2.16 14.16
CA GLY A 481 13.93 -1.32 15.19
C GLY A 481 14.41 0.03 14.64
N MET A 482 14.61 0.98 15.54
CA MET A 482 15.18 2.30 15.19
C MET A 482 16.63 2.20 14.68
N ASP A 483 17.30 1.08 14.89
CA ASP A 483 18.64 0.75 14.38
C ASP A 483 18.60 0.16 12.94
N GLY A 484 17.39 -0.02 12.40
CA GLY A 484 17.17 -0.55 11.04
C GLY A 484 17.19 -2.07 10.93
N ARG A 485 17.42 -2.79 12.01
CA ARG A 485 17.26 -4.25 12.04
C ARG A 485 15.78 -4.60 12.10
N TYR A 486 15.40 -5.69 11.46
CA TYR A 486 14.01 -6.15 11.49
C TYR A 486 13.90 -7.66 11.68
N GLU A 487 12.74 -8.06 12.15
CA GLU A 487 12.31 -9.46 12.24
C GLU A 487 10.92 -9.64 11.60
N LYS A 488 10.68 -10.82 11.04
CA LYS A 488 9.37 -11.19 10.50
C LYS A 488 8.50 -11.76 11.62
N LEU A 489 7.37 -11.10 11.90
CA LEU A 489 6.46 -11.52 12.96
C LEU A 489 5.48 -12.60 12.51
N ILE A 490 4.78 -12.36 11.41
CA ILE A 490 3.79 -13.27 10.81
C ILE A 490 4.02 -13.33 9.32
N TYR A 491 3.52 -14.36 8.67
CA TYR A 491 3.73 -14.60 7.24
C TYR A 491 2.57 -15.38 6.61
N GLY A 492 2.64 -15.58 5.30
CA GLY A 492 1.55 -16.19 4.54
C GLY A 492 0.39 -15.24 4.28
N LEU A 493 0.68 -13.94 4.22
CA LEU A 493 -0.23 -12.87 3.82
C LEU A 493 -0.16 -12.64 2.31
N ARG A 494 -1.21 -12.05 1.73
CA ARG A 494 -1.23 -11.69 0.31
C ARG A 494 -1.03 -10.18 0.09
N GLN A 495 -2.02 -9.39 0.48
CA GLN A 495 -2.07 -7.93 0.28
C GLN A 495 -2.55 -7.26 1.57
N PRO A 496 -1.74 -7.28 2.62
CA PRO A 496 -2.13 -6.71 3.93
C PRO A 496 -2.09 -5.19 3.89
N ASN A 497 -3.16 -4.56 3.37
CA ASN A 497 -3.18 -3.11 3.15
C ASN A 497 -3.25 -2.30 4.45
N GLY A 498 -3.97 -2.78 5.45
CA GLY A 498 -4.19 -2.03 6.69
C GLY A 498 -3.45 -2.58 7.90
N ILE A 499 -2.93 -1.70 8.74
CA ILE A 499 -2.39 -2.02 10.07
C ILE A 499 -2.70 -0.88 11.04
N ASN A 500 -3.11 -1.21 12.26
CA ASN A 500 -3.25 -0.22 13.33
C ASN A 500 -3.34 -0.89 14.71
N HIS A 501 -3.35 -0.05 15.75
CA HIS A 501 -3.71 -0.46 17.09
C HIS A 501 -5.19 -0.80 17.17
N GLY A 502 -5.51 -1.88 17.86
CA GLY A 502 -6.83 -2.31 18.21
C GLY A 502 -7.05 -2.39 19.74
N PRO A 503 -8.03 -3.18 20.18
CA PRO A 503 -8.27 -3.39 21.62
C PRO A 503 -7.02 -3.89 22.34
N ASP A 504 -6.91 -3.55 23.63
CA ASP A 504 -5.75 -3.88 24.50
C ASP A 504 -4.40 -3.41 23.93
N ASN A 505 -4.40 -2.35 23.11
CA ASN A 505 -3.22 -1.89 22.39
C ASN A 505 -2.53 -3.00 21.54
N SER A 506 -3.30 -4.01 21.14
CA SER A 506 -2.84 -5.07 20.22
C SER A 506 -2.76 -4.55 18.79
N ILE A 507 -1.96 -5.21 17.94
CA ILE A 507 -1.86 -4.83 16.53
C ILE A 507 -2.82 -5.68 15.71
N PHE A 508 -3.61 -5.02 14.88
CA PHE A 508 -4.51 -5.65 13.91
C PHE A 508 -4.16 -5.25 12.49
N ILE A 509 -4.32 -6.20 11.57
CA ILE A 509 -4.16 -5.97 10.14
C ILE A 509 -5.39 -6.47 9.38
N THR A 510 -5.61 -5.90 8.21
CA THR A 510 -6.51 -6.47 7.19
C THR A 510 -5.70 -7.12 6.09
N ASP A 511 -6.15 -8.28 5.59
CA ASP A 511 -5.54 -8.94 4.43
C ASP A 511 -6.59 -9.36 3.42
N ASN A 512 -6.28 -9.22 2.13
CA ASN A 512 -7.19 -9.51 1.04
C ASN A 512 -7.28 -11.01 0.74
N GLN A 513 -8.46 -11.43 0.32
CA GLN A 513 -8.71 -12.72 -0.34
C GLN A 513 -7.72 -13.01 -1.48
N GLY A 514 -7.47 -14.28 -1.74
CA GLY A 514 -6.59 -14.73 -2.81
C GLY A 514 -6.51 -16.24 -2.91
N GLN A 515 -5.49 -16.76 -3.59
CA GLN A 515 -5.17 -18.18 -3.60
C GLN A 515 -4.84 -18.63 -2.18
N TRP A 516 -5.39 -19.76 -1.74
CA TRP A 516 -5.35 -20.28 -0.36
C TRP A 516 -5.89 -19.33 0.72
N LEU A 517 -6.39 -18.17 0.34
CA LEU A 517 -7.03 -17.20 1.21
C LEU A 517 -8.51 -17.09 0.83
N PRO A 518 -9.38 -17.90 1.43
CA PRO A 518 -10.76 -18.08 0.97
C PRO A 518 -11.63 -16.83 1.06
N ALA A 519 -11.34 -15.93 1.98
CA ALA A 519 -11.99 -14.62 2.12
C ALA A 519 -11.00 -13.61 2.68
N SER A 520 -11.32 -12.32 2.56
CA SER A 520 -10.59 -11.25 3.25
C SER A 520 -10.74 -11.40 4.77
N LYS A 521 -9.85 -10.79 5.55
CA LYS A 521 -9.77 -11.04 7.01
C LYS A 521 -9.27 -9.83 7.79
N LEU A 522 -9.76 -9.73 9.03
CA LEU A 522 -9.13 -8.97 10.11
C LEU A 522 -8.34 -9.92 10.98
N ILE A 523 -7.05 -9.64 11.15
CA ILE A 523 -6.10 -10.51 11.84
C ILE A 523 -5.55 -9.79 13.06
N HIS A 524 -5.56 -10.44 14.22
CA HIS A 524 -4.77 -10.06 15.38
C HIS A 524 -3.35 -10.58 15.20
N VAL A 525 -2.35 -9.69 15.19
CA VAL A 525 -0.96 -10.07 14.92
C VAL A 525 -0.34 -10.75 16.15
N LYS A 526 0.02 -12.02 16.01
CA LYS A 526 0.74 -12.80 17.02
C LYS A 526 1.97 -13.46 16.41
N GLN A 527 3.10 -13.34 17.09
CA GLN A 527 4.39 -13.81 16.57
C GLN A 527 4.37 -15.30 16.16
N GLY A 528 4.91 -15.58 15.00
CA GLY A 528 5.10 -16.93 14.47
C GLY A 528 3.91 -17.49 13.68
N GLU A 529 2.75 -16.80 13.63
CA GLU A 529 1.58 -17.31 12.94
C GLU A 529 1.72 -17.26 11.41
N TYR A 530 1.19 -18.33 10.78
CA TYR A 530 1.05 -18.48 9.33
C TYR A 530 -0.40 -18.28 8.91
N HIS A 531 -0.62 -17.46 7.86
CA HIS A 531 -1.96 -17.00 7.47
C HIS A 531 -2.48 -17.56 6.13
N GLY A 532 -1.82 -18.57 5.56
CA GLY A 532 -2.41 -19.43 4.53
C GLY A 532 -1.84 -19.31 3.12
N MET A 533 -1.29 -18.17 2.70
CA MET A 533 -0.80 -17.97 1.33
C MET A 533 0.39 -18.89 1.02
N GLN A 534 0.25 -19.71 -0.03
CA GLN A 534 1.28 -20.68 -0.41
C GLN A 534 2.03 -20.30 -1.70
N TRP A 535 1.53 -19.35 -2.47
CA TRP A 535 2.16 -19.00 -3.74
C TRP A 535 3.57 -18.42 -3.55
N GLY A 536 4.53 -19.01 -4.25
CA GLY A 536 5.93 -18.60 -4.16
C GLY A 536 6.58 -18.83 -2.79
N ARG A 537 6.01 -19.72 -1.96
CA ARG A 537 6.53 -20.05 -0.64
C ARG A 537 8.01 -20.46 -0.71
N ILE A 538 8.82 -19.92 0.17
CA ILE A 538 10.27 -20.12 0.18
C ILE A 538 10.74 -21.20 1.16
N ASP A 539 9.88 -21.60 2.11
CA ASP A 539 10.24 -22.67 3.06
C ASP A 539 10.39 -24.01 2.33
N THR A 540 11.11 -24.91 2.94
CA THR A 540 11.40 -26.26 2.41
C THR A 540 10.43 -27.32 2.88
N LEU A 541 9.37 -26.95 3.62
CA LEU A 541 8.39 -27.87 4.14
C LEU A 541 7.53 -28.43 3.01
N SER A 542 7.29 -29.74 3.01
CA SER A 542 6.40 -30.39 2.04
C SER A 542 4.96 -29.92 2.21
N GLU A 543 4.51 -29.75 3.46
CA GLU A 543 3.19 -29.25 3.83
C GLU A 543 3.31 -27.88 4.50
N PRO A 544 2.38 -26.93 4.24
CA PRO A 544 2.36 -25.67 4.95
C PRO A 544 1.99 -25.88 6.42
N PRO A 545 2.43 -25.00 7.33
CA PRO A 545 1.89 -24.97 8.68
C PRO A 545 0.37 -24.77 8.67
N PRO A 546 -0.34 -25.18 9.72
CA PRO A 546 -1.76 -24.87 9.87
C PRO A 546 -1.99 -23.35 9.78
N MET A 547 -3.01 -22.94 9.03
CA MET A 547 -3.40 -21.53 8.91
C MET A 547 -4.00 -21.06 10.23
N ALA A 548 -3.49 -19.95 10.77
CA ALA A 548 -4.09 -19.29 11.92
C ALA A 548 -5.46 -18.71 11.56
N MET A 549 -6.44 -18.90 12.46
CA MET A 549 -7.78 -18.34 12.26
C MET A 549 -7.76 -16.82 12.46
N PRO A 550 -8.43 -16.05 11.59
CA PRO A 550 -8.54 -14.61 11.77
C PRO A 550 -9.52 -14.28 12.91
N ALA A 551 -9.43 -13.05 13.43
CA ALA A 551 -10.44 -12.53 14.33
C ALA A 551 -11.80 -12.39 13.63
N ILE A 552 -11.80 -11.96 12.36
CA ILE A 552 -13.01 -11.84 11.54
C ILE A 552 -12.70 -12.28 10.10
N TRP A 553 -13.51 -13.21 9.59
CA TRP A 553 -13.66 -13.47 8.17
C TRP A 553 -14.56 -12.45 7.52
N MET A 554 -14.18 -11.91 6.38
CA MET A 554 -14.90 -10.88 5.63
C MET A 554 -15.30 -11.43 4.25
N PRO A 555 -16.49 -12.01 4.10
CA PRO A 555 -16.94 -12.60 2.84
C PRO A 555 -16.94 -11.59 1.70
N GLU A 556 -16.21 -11.93 0.63
CA GLU A 556 -16.10 -11.08 -0.57
C GLU A 556 -17.45 -10.96 -1.29
N ASN A 557 -17.71 -9.78 -1.86
CA ASN A 557 -18.95 -9.43 -2.54
C ASN A 557 -20.22 -9.45 -1.66
N GLU A 558 -20.12 -9.84 -0.39
CA GLU A 558 -21.21 -9.79 0.57
C GLU A 558 -20.99 -8.67 1.59
N ALA A 559 -19.80 -8.59 2.16
CA ALA A 559 -19.47 -7.65 3.23
C ALA A 559 -18.41 -6.64 2.83
N THR A 560 -17.31 -7.10 2.24
CA THR A 560 -16.16 -6.27 1.83
C THR A 560 -15.49 -6.88 0.61
N ASN A 561 -14.59 -6.12 -0.02
CA ASN A 561 -13.83 -6.62 -1.17
C ASN A 561 -12.33 -6.41 -0.96
N SER A 562 -11.88 -5.16 -0.78
CA SER A 562 -10.47 -4.81 -0.55
C SER A 562 -10.32 -4.06 0.76
N PRO A 563 -10.34 -4.76 1.91
CA PRO A 563 -10.26 -4.10 3.20
C PRO A 563 -8.95 -3.35 3.36
N SER A 564 -9.04 -2.18 3.98
CA SER A 564 -7.90 -1.27 4.19
C SER A 564 -7.70 -0.98 5.68
N GLN A 565 -7.06 0.15 6.01
CA GLN A 565 -6.63 0.43 7.36
C GLN A 565 -7.75 0.31 8.39
N PRO A 566 -7.60 -0.57 9.41
CA PRO A 566 -8.48 -0.60 10.55
C PRO A 566 -8.15 0.54 11.52
N VAL A 567 -9.13 1.03 12.26
CA VAL A 567 -8.95 2.04 13.31
C VAL A 567 -9.85 1.77 14.49
N LEU A 568 -9.31 1.87 15.71
CA LEU A 568 -10.09 1.74 16.94
C LEU A 568 -10.91 3.01 17.18
N VAL A 569 -12.20 2.88 17.45
CA VAL A 569 -13.09 4.00 17.77
C VAL A 569 -12.81 4.47 19.20
N PRO A 570 -12.33 5.72 19.39
CA PRO A 570 -11.88 6.17 20.69
C PRO A 570 -13.02 6.59 21.62
N ASP A 571 -14.15 7.04 21.06
CA ASP A 571 -15.29 7.58 21.83
C ASP A 571 -16.62 7.47 21.06
N GLY A 572 -17.75 7.78 21.73
CA GLY A 572 -19.08 7.74 21.16
C GLY A 572 -19.75 6.37 21.25
N PRO A 573 -20.84 6.14 20.48
CA PRO A 573 -21.68 4.95 20.62
C PRO A 573 -20.99 3.65 20.23
N TYR A 574 -19.93 3.72 19.42
CA TYR A 574 -19.18 2.55 18.94
C TYR A 574 -17.79 2.43 19.58
N LYS A 575 -17.58 3.13 20.71
CA LYS A 575 -16.29 3.10 21.44
C LYS A 575 -15.81 1.68 21.69
N GLY A 576 -14.51 1.44 21.39
CA GLY A 576 -13.85 0.14 21.57
C GLY A 576 -14.10 -0.86 20.44
N GLN A 577 -14.95 -0.54 19.46
CA GLN A 577 -15.06 -1.27 18.21
C GLN A 577 -14.05 -0.75 17.18
N MET A 578 -13.86 -1.47 16.09
CA MET A 578 -13.00 -1.03 15.01
C MET A 578 -13.82 -0.63 13.77
N LEU A 579 -13.25 0.26 12.98
CA LEU A 579 -13.74 0.59 11.65
C LEU A 579 -12.62 0.26 10.66
N HIS A 580 -12.96 -0.28 9.48
CA HIS A 580 -12.00 -0.39 8.38
C HIS A 580 -12.63 0.09 7.07
N GLY A 581 -11.78 0.63 6.18
CA GLY A 581 -12.20 1.07 4.86
C GLY A 581 -12.21 -0.06 3.84
N ASP A 582 -12.77 0.22 2.66
CA ASP A 582 -12.70 -0.66 1.50
C ASP A 582 -12.31 0.15 0.25
N VAL A 583 -11.22 -0.25 -0.41
CA VAL A 583 -10.70 0.47 -1.59
C VAL A 583 -11.54 0.23 -2.83
N THR A 584 -12.08 -0.96 -3.01
CA THR A 584 -12.78 -1.37 -4.23
C THR A 584 -14.30 -1.25 -4.10
N ALA A 585 -14.88 -1.78 -3.02
CA ALA A 585 -16.32 -1.67 -2.77
C ALA A 585 -16.71 -0.29 -2.23
N GLY A 586 -15.74 0.50 -1.77
CA GLY A 586 -15.96 1.79 -1.13
C GLY A 586 -16.58 1.66 0.25
N GLY A 587 -16.77 2.80 0.92
CA GLY A 587 -17.40 2.84 2.24
C GLY A 587 -16.50 2.37 3.38
N ILE A 588 -17.12 2.22 4.54
CA ILE A 588 -16.51 1.80 5.80
C ILE A 588 -17.36 0.69 6.40
N GLN A 589 -16.71 -0.32 6.95
CA GLN A 589 -17.31 -1.40 7.70
C GLN A 589 -17.01 -1.22 9.19
N ARG A 590 -17.80 -1.86 10.06
CA ARG A 590 -17.63 -1.82 11.50
C ARG A 590 -17.44 -3.22 12.07
N ASP A 591 -16.42 -3.38 12.89
CA ASP A 591 -16.00 -4.64 13.49
C ASP A 591 -16.21 -4.59 15.00
N PHE A 592 -17.13 -5.38 15.52
CA PHE A 592 -17.24 -5.66 16.94
C PHE A 592 -16.33 -6.85 17.26
N ILE A 593 -15.42 -6.69 18.22
CA ILE A 593 -14.45 -7.72 18.60
C ILE A 593 -14.60 -8.03 20.08
N GLU A 594 -14.60 -9.31 20.41
CA GLU A 594 -14.58 -9.81 21.79
C GLU A 594 -13.47 -10.86 21.99
N LYS A 595 -13.07 -11.06 23.24
CA LYS A 595 -12.01 -12.01 23.60
C LYS A 595 -12.61 -13.21 24.31
N ILE A 596 -12.50 -14.38 23.70
CA ILE A 596 -12.98 -15.66 24.23
C ILE A 596 -11.80 -16.62 24.35
N ASN A 597 -11.60 -17.20 25.52
CA ASN A 597 -10.46 -18.08 25.81
C ASN A 597 -9.09 -17.47 25.46
N GLY A 598 -8.95 -16.15 25.57
CA GLY A 598 -7.71 -15.45 25.25
C GLY A 598 -7.56 -15.04 23.79
N GLU A 599 -8.42 -15.49 22.88
CA GLU A 599 -8.39 -15.21 21.45
C GLU A 599 -9.45 -14.18 21.05
N TYR A 600 -9.12 -13.33 20.08
CA TYR A 600 -10.08 -12.39 19.51
C TYR A 600 -10.94 -13.06 18.43
N GLN A 601 -12.22 -12.78 18.50
CA GLN A 601 -13.22 -13.13 17.49
C GLN A 601 -14.28 -12.04 17.47
N GLY A 602 -15.17 -12.02 16.47
CA GLY A 602 -16.16 -10.98 16.44
C GLY A 602 -17.05 -10.95 15.22
N CYS A 603 -17.71 -9.83 15.06
CA CYS A 603 -18.77 -9.61 14.09
C CYS A 603 -18.48 -8.42 13.19
N LEU A 604 -18.68 -8.59 11.90
CA LEU A 604 -18.62 -7.56 10.88
C LEU A 604 -20.03 -7.02 10.59
N PHE A 605 -20.17 -5.70 10.52
CA PHE A 605 -21.36 -4.98 10.10
C PHE A 605 -21.05 -4.05 8.94
N ARG A 606 -21.94 -3.93 7.97
CA ARG A 606 -21.90 -2.81 7.03
C ARG A 606 -22.21 -1.52 7.81
N PHE A 607 -21.41 -0.48 7.61
CA PHE A 607 -21.54 0.74 8.39
C PHE A 607 -21.95 1.95 7.56
N THR A 608 -21.19 2.34 6.56
CA THR A 608 -21.48 3.53 5.74
C THR A 608 -21.01 3.42 4.31
N GLN A 609 -21.71 4.09 3.41
CA GLN A 609 -21.34 4.32 2.01
C GLN A 609 -21.47 5.81 1.69
N GLY A 610 -21.37 6.20 0.41
CA GLY A 610 -21.54 7.59 -0.03
C GLY A 610 -20.29 8.44 0.07
N LEU A 611 -19.11 7.81 0.26
CA LEU A 611 -17.83 8.49 0.22
C LEU A 611 -17.39 8.79 -1.22
N GLU A 612 -16.47 9.75 -1.41
CA GLU A 612 -16.12 10.19 -2.77
C GLU A 612 -15.28 9.19 -3.56
N THR A 613 -14.51 8.33 -2.90
CA THR A 613 -13.64 7.32 -3.53
C THR A 613 -13.44 6.12 -2.62
N GLY A 614 -12.69 5.11 -3.07
CA GLY A 614 -12.28 3.98 -2.25
C GLY A 614 -11.48 4.43 -1.03
N VAL A 615 -11.77 3.85 0.12
CA VAL A 615 -11.18 4.22 1.41
C VAL A 615 -9.88 3.46 1.62
N ASN A 616 -8.76 4.18 1.73
CA ASN A 616 -7.45 3.58 1.95
C ASN A 616 -6.93 3.79 3.37
N ARG A 617 -7.09 5.00 3.91
CA ARG A 617 -6.58 5.34 5.25
C ARG A 617 -7.65 6.00 6.10
N LEU A 618 -7.63 5.65 7.38
CA LEU A 618 -8.53 6.17 8.41
C LEU A 618 -7.72 6.63 9.61
N CYS A 619 -8.05 7.80 10.15
CA CYS A 619 -7.42 8.30 11.37
C CYS A 619 -8.41 9.19 12.14
N PHE A 620 -8.51 9.03 13.45
CA PHE A 620 -9.26 9.97 14.28
C PHE A 620 -8.43 11.21 14.60
N GLY A 621 -8.99 12.38 14.39
CA GLY A 621 -8.40 13.65 14.81
C GLY A 621 -8.69 13.97 16.28
N LYS A 622 -7.99 14.98 16.82
CA LYS A 622 -8.21 15.47 18.20
C LYS A 622 -9.60 16.04 18.43
N ASP A 623 -10.30 16.44 17.36
CA ASP A 623 -11.70 16.91 17.38
C ASP A 623 -12.73 15.77 17.42
N GLY A 624 -12.29 14.52 17.55
CA GLY A 624 -13.10 13.31 17.57
C GLY A 624 -13.70 12.92 16.23
N ALA A 625 -13.41 13.63 15.14
CA ALA A 625 -13.86 13.26 13.81
C ALA A 625 -12.95 12.19 13.19
N LEU A 626 -13.53 11.34 12.34
CA LEU A 626 -12.81 10.38 11.51
C LEU A 626 -12.40 11.05 10.21
N TYR A 627 -11.09 11.07 9.93
CA TYR A 627 -10.51 11.56 8.71
C TYR A 627 -10.24 10.40 7.76
N ILE A 628 -10.60 10.59 6.49
CA ILE A 628 -10.70 9.54 5.49
C ILE A 628 -9.83 9.91 4.29
N GLY A 629 -8.79 9.14 4.07
CA GLY A 629 -7.91 9.25 2.91
C GLY A 629 -8.32 8.25 1.83
N GLY A 630 -8.58 8.77 0.64
CA GLY A 630 -9.04 7.98 -0.49
C GLY A 630 -7.93 7.66 -1.50
N LEU A 631 -8.02 6.48 -2.11
CA LEU A 631 -7.11 6.01 -3.15
C LEU A 631 -7.85 5.11 -4.14
N GLY A 632 -7.44 5.13 -5.39
CA GLY A 632 -7.91 4.21 -6.42
C GLY A 632 -6.99 4.17 -7.62
N LEU A 633 -7.16 3.15 -8.45
CA LEU A 633 -6.51 2.98 -9.75
C LEU A 633 -7.61 2.77 -10.78
N VAL A 634 -7.76 3.71 -11.70
CA VAL A 634 -8.78 3.60 -12.78
C VAL A 634 -8.44 2.41 -13.67
N GLY A 635 -9.45 1.59 -13.96
CA GLY A 635 -9.26 0.34 -14.66
C GLY A 635 -8.72 -0.81 -13.82
N GLY A 636 -8.67 -0.62 -12.49
CA GLY A 636 -8.27 -1.62 -11.51
C GLY A 636 -9.12 -1.50 -10.25
N TRP A 637 -8.47 -1.38 -9.10
CA TRP A 637 -9.16 -1.24 -7.83
C TRP A 637 -9.57 0.22 -7.58
N SER A 638 -10.77 0.60 -7.98
CA SER A 638 -11.32 1.94 -7.74
C SER A 638 -12.82 1.89 -7.44
N TYR A 639 -13.26 2.79 -6.58
CA TYR A 639 -14.66 3.04 -6.30
C TYR A 639 -15.14 4.30 -7.04
N ASN A 640 -16.30 4.24 -7.70
CA ASN A 640 -16.87 5.33 -8.49
C ASN A 640 -15.95 5.90 -9.59
N GLY A 641 -14.96 5.14 -10.05
CA GLY A 641 -13.99 5.61 -11.04
C GLY A 641 -13.09 6.75 -10.57
N LYS A 642 -13.07 7.08 -9.27
CA LYS A 642 -12.22 8.11 -8.68
C LYS A 642 -10.96 7.53 -8.06
N GLN A 643 -9.88 8.30 -8.09
CA GLN A 643 -8.56 7.90 -7.61
C GLN A 643 -8.10 8.62 -6.37
N TRP A 644 -8.74 9.71 -6.01
CA TRP A 644 -8.34 10.62 -4.94
C TRP A 644 -9.51 10.99 -4.06
N GLY A 645 -9.23 11.26 -2.79
CA GLY A 645 -10.23 11.73 -1.85
C GLY A 645 -9.60 12.12 -0.52
N LEU A 646 -10.17 13.16 0.11
CA LEU A 646 -9.83 13.54 1.47
C LEU A 646 -11.07 14.13 2.13
N GLN A 647 -11.65 13.39 3.07
CA GLN A 647 -12.93 13.70 3.70
C GLN A 647 -12.83 13.60 5.21
N LYS A 648 -13.81 14.20 5.89
CA LYS A 648 -13.97 14.19 7.33
C LYS A 648 -15.39 13.74 7.64
N MET A 649 -15.54 12.78 8.52
CA MET A 649 -16.80 12.26 9.00
C MET A 649 -16.93 12.52 10.51
N LYS A 650 -17.90 13.29 10.91
CA LYS A 650 -18.10 13.70 12.31
C LYS A 650 -19.44 13.19 12.86
N TYR A 651 -19.41 12.63 14.05
CA TYR A 651 -20.63 12.21 14.77
C TYR A 651 -21.50 13.43 15.06
N ASN A 652 -22.79 13.38 14.65
CA ASN A 652 -23.74 14.49 14.75
C ASN A 652 -24.77 14.33 15.88
N GLY A 653 -24.70 13.22 16.64
CA GLY A 653 -25.59 12.95 17.75
C GLY A 653 -26.95 12.38 17.35
N THR A 654 -27.26 12.22 16.06
CA THR A 654 -28.50 11.60 15.60
C THR A 654 -28.47 10.10 15.92
N PRO A 655 -29.46 9.56 16.67
CA PRO A 655 -29.50 8.11 16.91
C PRO A 655 -29.80 7.33 15.62
N THR A 656 -29.18 6.20 15.47
CA THR A 656 -29.46 5.23 14.39
C THR A 656 -29.85 3.89 15.02
N PHE A 657 -30.93 3.29 14.55
CA PHE A 657 -31.35 1.97 14.99
C PHE A 657 -30.60 0.89 14.24
N GLU A 658 -29.74 0.15 14.94
CA GLU A 658 -28.93 -0.91 14.37
C GLU A 658 -28.47 -1.94 15.41
N MET A 659 -27.90 -3.06 14.95
CA MET A 659 -27.19 -4.02 15.80
C MET A 659 -25.90 -3.36 16.31
N LEU A 660 -25.77 -3.15 17.61
CA LEU A 660 -24.57 -2.56 18.22
C LEU A 660 -23.47 -3.60 18.38
N ALA A 661 -23.83 -4.80 18.83
CA ALA A 661 -22.89 -5.88 19.07
C ALA A 661 -23.60 -7.25 18.95
N ILE A 662 -22.84 -8.28 18.55
CA ILE A 662 -23.25 -9.66 18.64
C ILE A 662 -22.19 -10.39 19.44
N ARG A 663 -22.59 -11.03 20.56
CA ARG A 663 -21.68 -11.74 21.46
C ARG A 663 -22.01 -13.24 21.49
N ALA A 664 -20.96 -14.06 21.38
CA ALA A 664 -21.10 -15.49 21.54
C ALA A 664 -21.38 -15.86 23.01
N LYS A 665 -22.24 -16.85 23.20
CA LYS A 665 -22.60 -17.42 24.50
C LYS A 665 -22.57 -18.94 24.43
N SER A 666 -22.53 -19.61 25.57
CA SER A 666 -22.59 -21.09 25.61
C SER A 666 -23.89 -21.67 25.02
N TYR A 667 -24.97 -20.89 25.00
CA TYR A 667 -26.29 -21.26 24.49
C TYR A 667 -26.58 -20.75 23.08
N GLY A 668 -25.70 -19.88 22.50
CA GLY A 668 -25.99 -19.24 21.22
C GLY A 668 -25.39 -17.86 21.12
N PHE A 669 -26.23 -16.80 20.94
CA PHE A 669 -25.73 -15.44 20.78
C PHE A 669 -26.63 -14.42 21.52
N GLU A 670 -26.02 -13.33 21.90
CA GLU A 670 -26.69 -12.10 22.31
C GLU A 670 -26.53 -11.03 21.23
N ILE A 671 -27.64 -10.46 20.77
CA ILE A 671 -27.66 -9.31 19.87
C ILE A 671 -28.08 -8.08 20.65
N GLU A 672 -27.19 -7.11 20.78
CA GLU A 672 -27.46 -5.82 21.41
C GLU A 672 -27.83 -4.80 20.33
N MET A 673 -28.92 -4.06 20.57
CA MET A 673 -29.42 -3.01 19.68
C MET A 673 -29.11 -1.63 20.26
N THR A 674 -28.86 -0.65 19.39
CA THR A 674 -28.64 0.75 19.79
C THR A 674 -29.90 1.38 20.42
N GLU A 675 -31.09 1.01 19.96
CA GLU A 675 -32.37 1.46 20.45
C GLU A 675 -33.33 0.28 20.75
N ALA A 676 -34.37 0.52 21.52
CA ALA A 676 -35.38 -0.49 21.78
C ALA A 676 -36.15 -0.88 20.51
N ILE A 677 -36.31 -2.18 20.28
CA ILE A 677 -37.16 -2.71 19.21
C ILE A 677 -38.61 -2.36 19.53
N SER A 678 -39.38 -1.84 18.57
CA SER A 678 -40.78 -1.44 18.74
C SER A 678 -41.61 -2.55 19.38
N ARG A 679 -42.44 -2.17 20.35
CA ARG A 679 -43.37 -3.09 21.03
C ARG A 679 -44.43 -3.65 20.10
N ASN A 680 -44.70 -2.96 18.99
CA ASN A 680 -45.63 -3.44 17.96
C ASN A 680 -45.07 -4.60 17.14
N ILE A 681 -43.73 -4.86 17.24
CA ILE A 681 -43.07 -5.95 16.52
C ILE A 681 -43.13 -7.20 17.40
N LYS A 682 -43.80 -8.24 16.89
CA LYS A 682 -43.69 -9.60 17.41
C LYS A 682 -42.38 -10.21 16.90
N ILE A 683 -41.48 -10.53 17.82
CA ILE A 683 -40.25 -11.25 17.49
C ILE A 683 -40.62 -12.69 17.14
N ASP A 684 -40.32 -13.08 15.90
CA ASP A 684 -40.61 -14.39 15.33
C ASP A 684 -39.30 -15.07 14.95
N PRO A 685 -38.92 -16.18 15.64
CA PRO A 685 -37.67 -16.89 15.34
C PRO A 685 -37.56 -17.34 13.87
N ASP A 686 -38.67 -17.71 13.24
CA ASP A 686 -38.69 -18.24 11.88
C ASP A 686 -38.36 -17.17 10.81
N LYS A 687 -38.51 -15.89 11.18
CA LYS A 687 -38.15 -14.75 10.30
C LYS A 687 -36.70 -14.30 10.40
N ILE A 688 -35.97 -14.79 11.38
CA ILE A 688 -34.54 -14.52 11.54
C ILE A 688 -33.78 -15.62 10.81
N THR A 689 -32.93 -15.24 9.87
CA THR A 689 -32.08 -16.21 9.18
C THR A 689 -30.74 -16.29 9.89
N ILE A 690 -30.33 -17.52 10.23
CA ILE A 690 -29.01 -17.82 10.73
C ILE A 690 -28.45 -18.95 9.88
N GLN A 691 -27.24 -18.76 9.36
CA GLN A 691 -26.52 -19.78 8.57
C GLN A 691 -25.10 -19.89 9.11
N GLN A 692 -24.51 -21.08 8.98
CA GLN A 692 -23.09 -21.26 9.29
C GLN A 692 -22.37 -22.01 8.17
N TRP A 693 -21.08 -21.73 8.02
CA TRP A 693 -20.17 -22.43 7.12
C TRP A 693 -18.71 -22.27 7.59
N TRP A 694 -17.84 -23.09 7.08
CA TRP A 694 -16.41 -22.88 7.18
C TRP A 694 -15.82 -22.70 5.78
N TYR A 695 -14.58 -22.23 5.71
CA TYR A 695 -13.91 -22.01 4.43
C TYR A 695 -12.85 -23.05 4.16
N LEU A 696 -12.79 -23.55 2.92
CA LEU A 696 -11.72 -24.44 2.45
C LEU A 696 -10.68 -23.61 1.67
N PRO A 697 -9.43 -23.49 2.16
CA PRO A 697 -8.34 -22.91 1.37
C PRO A 697 -8.02 -23.77 0.14
N THR A 698 -8.00 -23.18 -1.05
CA THR A 698 -7.67 -23.83 -2.30
C THR A 698 -6.66 -23.03 -3.12
N ALA A 699 -6.02 -23.64 -4.10
CA ALA A 699 -5.13 -22.95 -5.03
C ALA A 699 -5.87 -21.94 -5.94
N SER A 700 -7.19 -22.01 -6.03
CA SER A 700 -8.03 -21.05 -6.73
C SER A 700 -8.16 -19.77 -5.91
N TYR A 701 -8.46 -18.66 -6.59
CA TYR A 701 -8.73 -17.38 -5.94
C TYR A 701 -10.03 -17.47 -5.12
N GLY A 702 -9.94 -17.14 -3.83
CA GLY A 702 -11.03 -17.36 -2.89
C GLY A 702 -11.16 -18.83 -2.48
N GLY A 703 -12.18 -19.13 -1.72
CA GLY A 703 -12.47 -20.50 -1.30
C GLY A 703 -13.96 -20.76 -1.12
N PRO A 704 -14.39 -22.02 -1.37
CA PRO A 704 -15.79 -22.34 -1.21
C PRO A 704 -16.23 -22.30 0.26
N LYS A 705 -17.50 -21.92 0.46
CA LYS A 705 -18.22 -22.10 1.72
C LYS A 705 -18.60 -23.56 1.86
N MET A 706 -17.99 -24.23 2.82
CA MET A 706 -18.23 -25.65 3.06
C MET A 706 -19.32 -25.86 4.09
N ASN A 707 -20.17 -26.85 3.88
CA ASN A 707 -21.23 -27.25 4.80
C ASN A 707 -22.15 -26.07 5.17
N LEU A 708 -22.49 -25.24 4.17
CA LEU A 708 -23.46 -24.15 4.39
C LEU A 708 -24.80 -24.74 4.86
N GLU A 709 -25.18 -24.45 6.09
CA GLU A 709 -26.40 -24.94 6.68
C GLU A 709 -27.19 -23.82 7.39
N LYS A 710 -28.51 -23.93 7.37
CA LYS A 710 -29.41 -23.05 8.14
C LYS A 710 -29.55 -23.61 9.55
N LEU A 711 -29.37 -22.73 10.55
CA LEU A 711 -29.59 -23.04 11.95
C LEU A 711 -30.95 -22.59 12.41
N SER A 712 -31.61 -23.37 13.30
CA SER A 712 -32.85 -23.05 13.90
C SER A 712 -32.65 -22.41 15.27
N ILE A 713 -33.44 -21.35 15.54
CA ILE A 713 -33.48 -20.71 16.84
C ILE A 713 -34.54 -21.44 17.67
N LYS A 714 -34.14 -22.04 18.78
CA LYS A 714 -35.08 -22.74 19.70
C LYS A 714 -35.90 -21.78 20.52
N LYS A 715 -35.30 -20.71 20.97
CA LYS A 715 -35.91 -19.73 21.86
C LYS A 715 -35.26 -18.38 21.69
N ILE A 716 -36.04 -17.31 21.81
CA ILE A 716 -35.55 -15.95 21.92
C ILE A 716 -36.07 -15.37 23.25
N ASP A 717 -35.17 -14.94 24.10
CA ASP A 717 -35.46 -14.10 25.23
C ASP A 717 -35.16 -12.64 24.90
N ILE A 718 -36.04 -11.74 25.27
CA ILE A 718 -35.86 -10.30 25.03
C ILE A 718 -35.81 -9.58 26.36
N SER A 719 -34.86 -8.66 26.53
CA SER A 719 -34.77 -7.81 27.72
C SER A 719 -35.97 -6.90 27.88
N THR A 720 -36.27 -6.46 29.12
CA THR A 720 -37.42 -5.59 29.44
C THR A 720 -37.36 -4.28 28.65
N ASP A 721 -36.21 -3.72 28.44
CA ASP A 721 -35.97 -2.52 27.64
C ASP A 721 -35.94 -2.77 26.12
N ARG A 722 -36.09 -4.04 25.70
CA ARG A 722 -36.11 -4.51 24.31
C ARG A 722 -34.88 -4.13 23.50
N LYS A 723 -33.71 -3.98 24.14
CA LYS A 723 -32.42 -3.72 23.48
C LYS A 723 -31.54 -4.95 23.36
N LEU A 724 -31.83 -6.02 24.10
CA LEU A 724 -31.04 -7.24 24.06
C LEU A 724 -31.92 -8.43 23.66
N LEU A 725 -31.46 -9.15 22.63
CA LEU A 725 -32.03 -10.42 22.19
C LEU A 725 -31.05 -11.55 22.55
N GLN A 726 -31.53 -12.55 23.32
CA GLN A 726 -30.76 -13.78 23.59
C GLN A 726 -31.30 -14.90 22.72
N LEU A 727 -30.51 -15.33 21.79
CA LEU A 727 -30.81 -16.38 20.81
C LEU A 727 -30.27 -17.73 21.27
N HIS A 728 -31.15 -18.66 21.60
CA HIS A 728 -30.78 -20.03 21.94
C HIS A 728 -30.73 -20.87 20.66
N ILE A 729 -29.51 -21.30 20.30
CA ILE A 729 -29.22 -21.96 19.01
C ILE A 729 -28.44 -23.24 19.25
N ASP A 730 -28.91 -24.36 18.73
CA ASP A 730 -28.19 -25.62 18.72
C ASP A 730 -27.40 -25.76 17.40
N GLY A 731 -26.40 -26.66 17.40
CA GLY A 731 -25.66 -27.02 16.20
C GLY A 731 -24.53 -26.06 15.84
N LEU A 732 -24.27 -25.04 16.67
CA LEU A 732 -23.15 -24.13 16.47
C LEU A 732 -21.81 -24.88 16.53
N ARG A 733 -20.94 -24.61 15.56
CA ARG A 733 -19.61 -25.21 15.43
C ARG A 733 -18.51 -24.15 15.52
N LYS A 734 -17.38 -24.50 16.14
CA LYS A 734 -16.17 -23.69 16.17
C LYS A 734 -15.61 -23.53 14.76
N GLU A 735 -14.81 -22.47 14.54
CA GLU A 735 -14.11 -22.18 13.28
C GLU A 735 -15.05 -22.02 12.08
N HIS A 736 -16.28 -21.53 12.37
CA HIS A 736 -17.30 -21.23 11.36
C HIS A 736 -17.62 -19.73 11.32
N VAL A 737 -18.03 -19.28 10.16
CA VAL A 737 -18.70 -17.99 9.99
C VAL A 737 -20.19 -18.18 10.24
N ILE A 738 -20.76 -17.34 11.08
CA ILE A 738 -22.20 -17.34 11.39
C ILE A 738 -22.79 -16.07 10.77
N TYR A 739 -23.65 -16.25 9.80
CA TYR A 739 -24.39 -15.18 9.15
C TYR A 739 -25.71 -14.96 9.85
N PHE A 740 -26.02 -13.70 10.14
CA PHE A 740 -27.28 -13.25 10.70
C PHE A 740 -28.00 -12.33 9.72
N ARG A 741 -29.28 -12.54 9.56
CA ARG A 741 -30.16 -11.61 8.85
C ARG A 741 -31.44 -11.43 9.65
N LEU A 742 -31.62 -10.20 10.14
CA LEU A 742 -32.81 -9.77 10.85
C LEU A 742 -33.87 -9.26 9.86
N PRO A 743 -35.17 -9.35 10.20
CA PRO A 743 -36.22 -8.67 9.42
C PRO A 743 -36.04 -7.14 9.45
N LYS A 744 -36.75 -6.44 8.58
CA LYS A 744 -36.82 -4.97 8.56
C LYS A 744 -37.61 -4.45 9.78
N TRP A 745 -36.97 -4.50 10.91
CA TRP A 745 -37.57 -3.96 12.16
C TRP A 745 -37.48 -2.44 12.22
N SER A 746 -38.29 -1.85 13.13
CA SER A 746 -38.19 -0.45 13.53
C SER A 746 -37.98 -0.34 15.04
N SER A 747 -37.39 0.76 15.47
CA SER A 747 -37.26 1.12 16.87
C SER A 747 -38.62 1.61 17.45
N GLU A 748 -38.70 1.80 18.78
CA GLU A 748 -39.84 2.47 19.45
C GLU A 748 -40.09 3.89 18.92
N THR A 749 -39.04 4.53 18.34
CA THR A 749 -39.09 5.86 17.73
C THR A 749 -39.36 5.81 16.23
N ASN A 750 -39.79 4.66 15.70
CA ASN A 750 -40.07 4.39 14.28
C ASN A 750 -38.89 4.56 13.33
N ARG A 751 -37.63 4.49 13.81
CA ARG A 751 -36.47 4.44 12.93
C ARG A 751 -36.33 3.05 12.34
N PRO A 752 -36.12 2.93 11.02
CA PRO A 752 -35.85 1.63 10.39
C PRO A 752 -34.49 1.09 10.79
N LEU A 753 -34.35 -0.23 10.81
CA LEU A 753 -33.07 -0.90 11.01
C LEU A 753 -32.10 -0.51 9.88
N TRP A 754 -30.94 0.04 10.25
CA TRP A 754 -29.95 0.58 9.30
C TRP A 754 -29.35 -0.51 8.41
N THR A 755 -28.92 -1.61 9.01
CA THR A 755 -28.50 -2.82 8.31
C THR A 755 -29.13 -4.05 8.94
N THR A 756 -29.57 -5.00 8.11
CA THR A 756 -30.23 -6.22 8.56
C THR A 756 -29.25 -7.39 8.69
N GLU A 757 -28.00 -7.24 8.26
CA GLU A 757 -27.05 -8.33 8.10
C GLU A 757 -25.79 -8.15 8.94
N SER A 758 -25.21 -9.29 9.33
CA SER A 758 -23.91 -9.34 9.98
C SER A 758 -23.26 -10.71 9.82
N TRP A 759 -21.93 -10.76 9.94
CA TRP A 759 -21.12 -11.96 9.81
C TRP A 759 -20.24 -12.10 11.04
N TYR A 760 -20.48 -13.12 11.86
CA TYR A 760 -19.71 -13.40 13.06
C TYR A 760 -18.74 -14.54 12.82
N THR A 761 -17.46 -14.37 13.13
CA THR A 761 -16.45 -15.44 13.09
C THR A 761 -16.40 -16.13 14.45
N LEU A 762 -16.87 -17.36 14.53
CA LEU A 762 -16.98 -18.14 15.77
C LEU A 762 -15.80 -19.10 15.90
N ASN A 763 -14.66 -18.61 16.39
CA ASN A 763 -13.47 -19.47 16.64
C ASN A 763 -13.64 -20.30 17.90
N HIS A 764 -14.26 -19.74 18.94
CA HIS A 764 -14.49 -20.38 20.23
C HIS A 764 -15.92 -20.20 20.70
N ILE A 765 -16.49 -21.20 21.35
CA ILE A 765 -17.79 -21.12 22.01
C ILE A 765 -17.54 -20.99 23.52
N PRO A 766 -18.04 -19.93 24.20
CA PRO A 766 -17.86 -19.74 25.63
C PRO A 766 -18.31 -20.96 26.45
N GLY A 767 -17.49 -21.40 27.41
CA GLY A 767 -17.79 -22.53 28.27
C GLY A 767 -17.74 -23.93 27.59
N ARG A 768 -17.26 -23.99 26.36
CA ARG A 768 -16.94 -25.28 25.68
C ARG A 768 -15.45 -25.25 25.29
N ASN A 769 -14.69 -26.16 25.86
CA ASN A 769 -13.27 -26.36 25.54
C ASN A 769 -13.06 -27.03 24.18
#